data_a85c6ff0a66218a532f926db70ce9ab7
#
_entry.id   a85c6ff0a66218a532f926db70ce9ab7
#
_cell.length_a   1.000
_cell.length_b   1.000
_cell.length_c   1.000
_cell.angle_alpha   90.00
_cell.angle_beta   90.00
_cell.angle_gamma   90.00
#
_symmetry.space_group_name_H-M   'P 1'
#
loop_
_entity.id
_entity.type
_entity.pdbx_description
1 polymer ?
#
loop_
_entity_poly.entity_id
_entity_poly.type
_entity_poly.pdbx_seq_one_letter_code
_entity_poly.pdbx_strand_id
1 'polypeptide(L)'
;MILNPRATIITGCTLMTFLTVLFHPTLLAQARSNPVPMSTTAGQSFVTGEVLIKVKPGFELSTQARVTLAGFTVADRSMHATAQSLDRLLATVQTRHAELLSPGSATYRLIVPPEADIVQVAQMIAAHPAVEFAEPNALRQIMRTPNDPFVREQWALTNIQAFEAWDITTGAEIVVAVIDTGVSSSHPDLAGKVLPGYDAITGSDRSEDVHGHGTAVSGLIAANTNNGKGIAGLCWGCRILPIKALSAQGVGDDAAIARGIRHATDAGARIINLSLGGTQDTRVLREAVEYAYDRGVLVVAASGNERQQGNAVNYPAAYPQVLAVSGTSNADTITGFSNTGSHIDISAPSVGLWTTLVGEREYGPPNGTSFASPYVAAAAALVWTVRPDLSHVDVTCVLSASADDKGPPGWDEEYGWGRLNVFRAVQLAQTYNGCPLQEPAPVPEQPPAAQPPAAQPANPFAPIEPISSTPDQIYFSETQHSVRGGFKTYWERHGGLPIFGYPISEEFVERAPDGRDYVVQYFERYRFELHPENAAPYNVQLGRLGDVTLELQGRSWWDFTRSAPTSGCLFFEATGHTLCEPFLDYWQRNGLEFDGLPGKSFAESMALFGQPISGPMVEEVEPGVYVTVQWFERARFEDHGPNGVLLGLLSRDLAQARGWR
;
A
#
# COMPACT_ATOMS: atom_id res chain seq x y z
N MET A 1 -6.70 72.73 32.21
CA MET A 1 -5.78 73.89 32.25
C MET A 1 -4.79 73.63 31.11
N ILE A 2 -5.06 74.18 29.91
CA ILE A 2 -4.38 75.40 29.42
C ILE A 2 -2.91 75.08 29.11
N LEU A 3 -2.34 75.19 27.91
CA LEU A 3 -2.53 75.95 26.68
C LEU A 3 -1.60 75.39 25.58
N ASN A 4 -2.07 75.42 24.38
CA ASN A 4 -1.26 75.53 23.14
C ASN A 4 -0.78 76.98 22.99
N PRO A 5 0.33 77.28 22.30
CA PRO A 5 0.21 77.85 20.96
C PRO A 5 1.37 77.53 19.97
N ARG A 6 1.02 77.29 18.76
CA ARG A 6 1.10 78.14 17.54
C ARG A 6 2.43 78.81 17.18
N ALA A 7 2.82 78.50 15.96
CA ALA A 7 3.27 79.33 14.80
C ALA A 7 4.79 79.47 14.66
N THR A 8 5.41 79.45 13.50
CA THR A 8 5.22 80.26 12.32
C THR A 8 6.07 79.76 11.15
N ILE A 9 5.57 79.91 9.97
CA ILE A 9 6.14 79.71 8.66
C ILE A 9 7.36 80.58 8.40
N ILE A 10 8.44 80.06 7.80
CA ILE A 10 9.35 80.88 6.94
C ILE A 10 9.64 80.09 5.67
N THR A 11 9.22 80.66 4.56
CA THR A 11 9.45 80.33 3.17
C THR A 11 10.92 80.54 2.81
N GLY A 12 11.57 79.55 2.23
CA GLY A 12 12.86 79.63 1.57
C GLY A 12 12.81 78.87 0.25
N CYS A 13 12.60 79.66 -0.82
CA CYS A 13 12.58 79.13 -2.17
C CYS A 13 14.04 78.96 -2.64
N THR A 14 14.48 77.73 -2.89
CA THR A 14 15.73 77.48 -3.60
C THR A 14 15.42 76.61 -4.81
N LEU A 15 15.57 77.19 -5.97
CA LEU A 15 15.41 76.59 -7.29
C LEU A 15 16.47 75.53 -7.51
N MET A 16 16.07 74.27 -7.53
CA MET A 16 16.95 73.14 -7.90
C MET A 16 16.47 72.62 -9.25
N THR A 17 17.21 72.87 -10.28
CA THR A 17 17.03 72.39 -11.64
C THR A 17 17.10 70.87 -11.67
N PHE A 18 15.97 70.23 -11.90
CA PHE A 18 15.91 68.77 -12.17
C PHE A 18 16.31 68.52 -13.62
N LEU A 19 17.48 67.92 -13.79
CA LEU A 19 17.92 67.30 -15.04
C LEU A 19 17.13 66.03 -15.24
N THR A 20 16.10 66.04 -16.07
CA THR A 20 15.35 64.87 -16.49
C THR A 20 16.22 64.04 -17.41
N VAL A 21 16.86 63.02 -16.86
CA VAL A 21 17.44 61.91 -17.64
C VAL A 21 16.29 61.00 -18.08
N LEU A 22 15.94 61.14 -19.36
CA LEU A 22 15.06 60.20 -20.05
C LEU A 22 15.74 58.80 -20.08
N PHE A 23 15.39 57.95 -19.13
CA PHE A 23 15.65 56.53 -19.28
C PHE A 23 14.72 55.99 -20.37
N HIS A 24 15.28 55.71 -21.53
CA HIS A 24 14.65 54.81 -22.48
C HIS A 24 14.54 53.43 -21.81
N PRO A 25 13.35 52.81 -21.80
CA PRO A 25 13.28 51.42 -21.44
C PRO A 25 13.93 50.61 -22.57
N THR A 26 15.18 50.21 -22.37
CA THR A 26 15.77 49.13 -23.15
C THR A 26 14.88 47.91 -22.97
N LEU A 27 14.23 47.52 -24.07
CA LEU A 27 13.57 46.22 -24.19
C LEU A 27 14.56 45.14 -23.74
N LEU A 28 14.40 44.66 -22.51
CA LEU A 28 14.82 43.32 -22.15
C LEU A 28 13.93 42.40 -22.99
N ALA A 29 14.44 41.97 -24.14
CA ALA A 29 13.92 40.84 -24.87
C ALA A 29 13.92 39.67 -23.88
N GLN A 30 12.73 39.33 -23.37
CA GLN A 30 12.50 38.03 -22.79
C GLN A 30 12.86 37.01 -23.88
N ALA A 31 14.05 36.46 -23.78
CA ALA A 31 14.37 35.22 -24.44
C ALA A 31 13.35 34.20 -23.87
N ARG A 32 12.26 33.99 -24.60
CA ARG A 32 11.44 32.82 -24.43
C ARG A 32 12.39 31.66 -24.72
N SER A 33 12.93 31.04 -23.68
CA SER A 33 13.57 29.76 -23.79
C SER A 33 12.49 28.80 -24.30
N ASN A 34 12.56 28.48 -25.58
CA ASN A 34 11.76 27.38 -26.08
C ASN A 34 12.11 26.18 -25.19
N PRO A 35 11.12 25.44 -24.66
CA PRO A 35 11.41 24.24 -23.88
C PRO A 35 12.27 23.31 -24.74
N VAL A 36 13.37 22.82 -24.17
CA VAL A 36 14.23 21.83 -24.84
C VAL A 36 13.36 20.62 -25.12
N PRO A 37 13.23 20.17 -26.38
CA PRO A 37 12.45 18.99 -26.69
C PRO A 37 12.99 17.79 -25.90
N MET A 38 12.12 17.05 -25.23
CA MET A 38 12.50 15.93 -24.36
C MET A 38 11.98 14.61 -24.94
N SER A 39 12.78 13.55 -24.81
CA SER A 39 12.38 12.19 -25.01
C SER A 39 12.61 11.41 -23.72
N THR A 40 11.64 10.59 -23.29
CA THR A 40 11.74 9.79 -22.06
C THR A 40 11.69 8.31 -22.41
N THR A 41 12.65 7.55 -21.87
CA THR A 41 12.63 6.09 -21.91
C THR A 41 13.05 5.57 -20.54
N ALA A 42 12.21 4.77 -19.91
CA ALA A 42 12.47 4.14 -18.61
C ALA A 42 12.93 5.11 -17.48
N GLY A 43 12.25 6.25 -17.34
CA GLY A 43 12.52 7.22 -16.25
C GLY A 43 13.75 8.12 -16.47
N GLN A 44 14.41 8.05 -17.62
CA GLN A 44 15.52 8.92 -17.98
C GLN A 44 15.08 9.97 -19.00
N SER A 45 15.41 11.25 -18.72
CA SER A 45 15.11 12.36 -19.62
C SER A 45 16.33 12.70 -20.48
N PHE A 46 16.12 12.74 -21.79
CA PHE A 46 17.16 13.04 -22.77
C PHE A 46 16.76 14.20 -23.65
N VAL A 47 17.76 14.88 -24.21
CA VAL A 47 17.51 15.88 -25.25
C VAL A 47 17.09 15.14 -26.53
N THR A 48 15.89 15.46 -27.02
CA THR A 48 15.34 14.82 -28.23
C THR A 48 16.24 15.07 -29.43
N GLY A 49 16.58 13.99 -30.14
CA GLY A 49 17.41 14.06 -31.34
C GLY A 49 18.90 14.30 -31.08
N GLU A 50 19.40 14.11 -29.87
CA GLU A 50 20.81 14.28 -29.53
C GLU A 50 21.46 12.99 -29.00
N VAL A 51 22.60 12.62 -29.56
CA VAL A 51 23.44 11.50 -29.13
C VAL A 51 24.87 12.00 -28.91
N LEU A 52 25.46 11.66 -27.78
CA LEU A 52 26.88 11.90 -27.50
C LEU A 52 27.69 10.70 -28.01
N ILE A 53 28.76 10.97 -28.74
CA ILE A 53 29.67 9.92 -29.26
C ILE A 53 31.12 10.28 -28.97
N LYS A 54 31.92 9.30 -28.57
CA LYS A 54 33.37 9.42 -28.55
C LYS A 54 33.97 8.45 -29.57
N VAL A 55 34.74 8.97 -30.49
CA VAL A 55 35.44 8.12 -31.45
C VAL A 55 36.84 7.75 -30.97
N LYS A 56 37.32 6.57 -31.39
CA LYS A 56 38.65 6.10 -31.02
C LYS A 56 39.74 6.93 -31.67
N PRO A 57 40.97 6.92 -31.13
CA PRO A 57 42.12 7.62 -31.72
C PRO A 57 42.31 7.28 -33.22
N GLY A 58 42.55 8.31 -34.01
CA GLY A 58 42.70 8.19 -35.45
C GLY A 58 41.44 8.45 -36.28
N PHE A 59 40.29 8.61 -35.61
CA PHE A 59 39.04 9.01 -36.26
C PHE A 59 38.60 10.40 -35.76
N GLU A 60 38.06 11.19 -36.68
CA GLU A 60 37.46 12.52 -36.37
C GLU A 60 36.14 12.67 -37.15
N LEU A 61 35.24 13.49 -36.62
CA LEU A 61 34.00 13.86 -37.29
C LEU A 61 34.07 15.33 -37.73
N SER A 62 33.72 15.58 -39.01
CA SER A 62 33.44 16.94 -39.45
C SER A 62 32.10 17.43 -38.93
N THR A 63 31.86 18.73 -39.01
CA THR A 63 30.58 19.36 -38.64
C THR A 63 29.40 18.82 -39.44
N GLN A 64 29.61 18.20 -40.57
CA GLN A 64 28.59 17.52 -41.39
C GLN A 64 28.47 16.03 -41.06
N ALA A 65 28.96 15.61 -39.88
CA ALA A 65 29.00 14.22 -39.40
C ALA A 65 29.68 13.26 -40.37
N ARG A 66 30.70 13.73 -41.13
CA ARG A 66 31.54 12.90 -41.98
C ARG A 66 32.79 12.45 -41.23
N VAL A 67 33.10 11.15 -41.32
CA VAL A 67 34.27 10.58 -40.67
C VAL A 67 35.53 10.89 -41.48
N THR A 68 36.55 11.43 -40.79
CA THR A 68 37.88 11.65 -41.36
C THR A 68 38.93 10.94 -40.53
N LEU A 69 40.06 10.62 -41.15
CA LEU A 69 41.19 9.99 -40.48
C LEU A 69 42.23 11.06 -40.14
N ALA A 70 42.57 11.19 -38.87
CA ALA A 70 43.56 12.17 -38.38
C ALA A 70 44.93 11.44 -38.23
N GLY A 71 45.96 11.98 -38.89
CA GLY A 71 47.35 11.57 -38.65
C GLY A 71 47.82 10.29 -39.33
N PHE A 72 47.05 9.71 -40.28
CA PHE A 72 47.40 8.47 -40.99
C PHE A 72 47.68 8.72 -42.46
N THR A 73 48.67 7.97 -43.01
CA THR A 73 48.96 7.95 -44.45
C THR A 73 48.00 7.02 -45.17
N VAL A 74 47.85 7.23 -46.50
CA VAL A 74 46.90 6.52 -47.39
C VAL A 74 47.04 4.96 -47.41
N ALA A 75 47.99 4.41 -46.68
CA ALA A 75 48.35 2.99 -46.75
C ALA A 75 47.53 2.03 -45.86
N ASP A 76 46.76 2.53 -44.86
CA ASP A 76 45.97 1.66 -43.94
C ASP A 76 44.54 1.45 -44.46
N ARG A 77 44.41 0.42 -45.33
CA ARG A 77 43.11 0.05 -45.93
C ARG A 77 42.05 -0.34 -44.90
N SER A 78 42.46 -0.86 -43.74
CA SER A 78 41.52 -1.31 -42.69
C SER A 78 40.86 -0.15 -41.98
N MET A 79 41.62 0.89 -41.66
CA MET A 79 41.09 2.12 -41.06
C MET A 79 40.17 2.89 -42.01
N HIS A 80 40.52 2.93 -43.31
CA HIS A 80 39.67 3.55 -44.33
C HIS A 80 38.33 2.82 -44.48
N ALA A 81 38.34 1.48 -44.47
CA ALA A 81 37.11 0.72 -44.51
C ALA A 81 36.25 0.92 -43.27
N THR A 82 36.87 1.03 -42.09
CA THR A 82 36.19 1.30 -40.83
C THR A 82 35.58 2.71 -40.80
N ALA A 83 36.32 3.73 -41.25
CA ALA A 83 35.84 5.11 -41.40
C ALA A 83 34.60 5.18 -42.32
N GLN A 84 34.69 4.51 -43.51
CA GLN A 84 33.56 4.45 -44.44
C GLN A 84 32.35 3.69 -43.90
N SER A 85 32.58 2.67 -43.05
CA SER A 85 31.46 1.95 -42.43
C SER A 85 30.76 2.80 -41.37
N LEU A 86 31.50 3.60 -40.56
CA LEU A 86 30.92 4.53 -39.64
C LEU A 86 30.17 5.65 -40.37
N ASP A 87 30.71 6.20 -41.45
CA ASP A 87 30.02 7.19 -42.32
C ASP A 87 28.65 6.66 -42.79
N ARG A 88 28.63 5.40 -43.25
CA ARG A 88 27.37 4.78 -43.68
C ARG A 88 26.39 4.61 -42.52
N LEU A 89 26.87 4.20 -41.36
CA LEU A 89 26.03 4.07 -40.18
C LEU A 89 25.43 5.42 -39.77
N LEU A 90 26.24 6.51 -39.68
CA LEU A 90 25.78 7.85 -39.35
C LEU A 90 24.77 8.38 -40.39
N ALA A 91 24.98 8.05 -41.68
CA ALA A 91 24.01 8.38 -42.72
C ALA A 91 22.70 7.57 -42.59
N THR A 92 22.78 6.29 -42.19
CA THR A 92 21.59 5.44 -41.95
C THR A 92 20.72 5.97 -40.81
N VAL A 93 21.33 6.42 -39.73
CA VAL A 93 20.60 7.07 -38.59
C VAL A 93 20.31 8.54 -38.87
N GLN A 94 20.52 9.01 -40.10
CA GLN A 94 20.21 10.36 -40.60
C GLN A 94 20.86 11.46 -39.76
N THR A 95 22.09 11.27 -39.29
CA THR A 95 22.82 12.32 -38.56
C THR A 95 22.97 13.57 -39.45
N ARG A 96 22.52 14.71 -38.97
CA ARG A 96 22.50 16.00 -39.71
C ARG A 96 23.70 16.86 -39.39
N HIS A 97 24.23 16.74 -38.19
CA HIS A 97 25.30 17.61 -37.68
C HIS A 97 26.10 16.86 -36.59
N ALA A 98 27.39 17.17 -36.50
CA ALA A 98 28.26 16.75 -35.40
C ALA A 98 29.01 17.94 -34.87
N GLU A 99 28.92 18.20 -33.58
CA GLU A 99 29.60 19.27 -32.87
C GLU A 99 30.62 18.69 -31.92
N LEU A 100 31.89 19.10 -32.06
CA LEU A 100 32.96 18.73 -31.14
C LEU A 100 32.72 19.40 -29.76
N LEU A 101 32.59 18.64 -28.69
CA LEU A 101 32.27 19.18 -27.37
C LEU A 101 33.44 19.98 -26.75
N SER A 102 34.66 19.49 -26.96
CA SER A 102 35.86 20.25 -26.54
C SER A 102 37.07 19.85 -27.38
N PRO A 103 37.99 20.80 -27.64
CA PRO A 103 39.22 20.54 -28.38
C PRO A 103 40.01 19.37 -27.76
N GLY A 104 40.40 18.40 -28.59
CA GLY A 104 41.17 17.23 -28.15
C GLY A 104 40.41 16.11 -27.45
N SER A 105 39.10 16.26 -27.22
CA SER A 105 38.31 15.21 -26.54
C SER A 105 37.91 14.04 -27.46
N ALA A 106 37.87 14.22 -28.77
CA ALA A 106 37.27 13.31 -29.73
C ALA A 106 35.80 12.93 -29.40
N THR A 107 35.14 13.75 -28.59
CA THR A 107 33.75 13.57 -28.16
C THR A 107 32.87 14.58 -28.88
N TYR A 108 31.82 14.11 -29.49
CA TYR A 108 30.94 14.90 -30.35
C TYR A 108 29.50 14.77 -29.90
N ARG A 109 28.72 15.84 -30.08
CA ARG A 109 27.26 15.82 -30.03
C ARG A 109 26.74 15.63 -31.47
N LEU A 110 26.01 14.55 -31.67
CA LEU A 110 25.35 14.26 -32.93
C LEU A 110 23.91 14.74 -32.88
N ILE A 111 23.46 15.38 -33.96
CA ILE A 111 22.05 15.75 -34.16
C ILE A 111 21.44 14.75 -35.13
N VAL A 112 20.44 14.00 -34.65
CA VAL A 112 19.63 13.05 -35.42
C VAL A 112 18.18 13.55 -35.52
N PRO A 113 17.29 12.94 -36.32
CA PRO A 113 15.89 13.33 -36.36
C PRO A 113 15.24 13.29 -34.96
N PRO A 114 14.40 14.27 -34.59
CA PRO A 114 13.78 14.34 -33.27
C PRO A 114 12.81 13.16 -33.01
N GLU A 115 12.29 12.54 -34.06
CA GLU A 115 11.43 11.35 -34.01
C GLU A 115 12.20 10.02 -33.87
N ALA A 116 13.53 10.06 -33.91
CA ALA A 116 14.35 8.84 -33.77
C ALA A 116 14.35 8.34 -32.30
N ASP A 117 14.31 7.04 -32.12
CA ASP A 117 14.61 6.41 -30.84
C ASP A 117 16.12 6.58 -30.53
N ILE A 118 16.44 7.63 -29.75
CA ILE A 118 17.82 8.00 -29.45
C ILE A 118 18.58 6.95 -28.65
N VAL A 119 17.87 6.10 -27.87
CA VAL A 119 18.50 4.99 -27.13
C VAL A 119 18.92 3.90 -28.10
N GLN A 120 18.05 3.52 -29.01
CA GLN A 120 18.38 2.54 -30.06
C GLN A 120 19.48 3.07 -31.01
N VAL A 121 19.40 4.34 -31.40
CA VAL A 121 20.44 4.98 -32.23
C VAL A 121 21.80 4.96 -31.52
N ALA A 122 21.85 5.34 -30.24
CA ALA A 122 23.07 5.33 -29.45
C ALA A 122 23.65 3.90 -29.34
N GLN A 123 22.83 2.88 -29.10
CA GLN A 123 23.25 1.47 -29.06
C GLN A 123 23.84 1.00 -30.39
N MET A 124 23.18 1.33 -31.49
CA MET A 124 23.69 1.00 -32.83
C MET A 124 25.06 1.64 -33.12
N ILE A 125 25.22 2.91 -32.74
CA ILE A 125 26.50 3.63 -32.92
C ILE A 125 27.57 3.08 -31.98
N ALA A 126 27.26 2.79 -30.72
CA ALA A 126 28.19 2.25 -29.73
C ALA A 126 28.77 0.89 -30.13
N ALA A 127 28.01 0.09 -30.87
CA ALA A 127 28.48 -1.21 -31.40
C ALA A 127 29.54 -1.11 -32.50
N HIS A 128 29.81 0.10 -33.05
CA HIS A 128 30.72 0.27 -34.18
C HIS A 128 32.19 0.27 -33.71
N PRO A 129 33.12 -0.45 -34.45
CA PRO A 129 34.53 -0.60 -34.02
C PRO A 129 35.32 0.71 -33.86
N ALA A 130 34.96 1.78 -34.58
CA ALA A 130 35.60 3.10 -34.48
C ALA A 130 35.12 3.95 -33.33
N VAL A 131 34.10 3.47 -32.57
CA VAL A 131 33.47 4.18 -31.48
C VAL A 131 33.98 3.65 -30.15
N GLU A 132 34.25 4.54 -29.20
CA GLU A 132 34.62 4.20 -27.83
C GLU A 132 33.36 4.06 -26.99
N PHE A 133 32.45 5.04 -27.06
CA PHE A 133 31.10 4.97 -26.54
C PHE A 133 30.14 5.83 -27.35
N ALA A 134 28.84 5.54 -27.24
CA ALA A 134 27.77 6.41 -27.69
C ALA A 134 26.61 6.28 -26.69
N GLU A 135 26.01 7.41 -26.32
CA GLU A 135 24.94 7.51 -25.32
C GLU A 135 23.99 8.65 -25.67
N PRO A 136 22.71 8.59 -25.27
CA PRO A 136 21.82 9.73 -25.37
C PRO A 136 22.32 10.91 -24.56
N ASN A 137 22.09 12.15 -25.04
CA ASN A 137 22.44 13.36 -24.28
C ASN A 137 21.46 13.56 -23.11
N ALA A 138 21.87 13.14 -21.92
CA ALA A 138 21.04 13.18 -20.73
C ALA A 138 20.85 14.61 -20.21
N LEU A 139 19.60 14.94 -19.87
CA LEU A 139 19.27 16.18 -19.19
C LEU A 139 19.76 16.17 -17.74
N ARG A 140 20.22 17.32 -17.26
CA ARG A 140 20.55 17.57 -15.86
C ARG A 140 19.77 18.79 -15.39
N GLN A 141 19.20 18.72 -14.19
CA GLN A 141 18.44 19.81 -13.59
C GLN A 141 19.06 20.21 -12.25
N ILE A 142 18.82 21.45 -11.82
CA ILE A 142 19.16 21.90 -10.47
C ILE A 142 18.13 21.26 -9.53
N MET A 143 18.58 20.42 -8.59
CA MET A 143 17.71 19.82 -7.61
C MET A 143 17.24 20.84 -6.58
N ARG A 144 15.93 20.90 -6.34
CA ARG A 144 15.35 21.71 -5.28
C ARG A 144 15.54 21.02 -3.94
N THR A 145 16.54 21.47 -3.19
CA THR A 145 16.73 21.01 -1.81
C THR A 145 16.18 22.07 -0.86
N PRO A 146 15.17 21.74 -0.05
CA PRO A 146 14.64 22.65 0.97
C PRO A 146 15.72 23.05 1.99
N ASN A 147 15.54 24.23 2.60
CA ASN A 147 16.48 24.78 3.58
C ASN A 147 16.10 24.42 5.04
N ASP A 148 15.14 23.53 5.23
CA ASP A 148 14.63 23.12 6.54
C ASP A 148 15.67 22.28 7.28
N PRO A 149 15.95 22.56 8.57
CA PRO A 149 17.09 21.99 9.29
C PRO A 149 17.12 20.45 9.34
N PHE A 150 15.96 19.80 9.45
CA PHE A 150 15.86 18.34 9.59
C PHE A 150 15.61 17.59 8.26
N VAL A 151 15.68 18.25 7.11
CA VAL A 151 15.55 17.59 5.79
C VAL A 151 16.57 16.47 5.59
N ARG A 152 17.79 16.65 6.15
CA ARG A 152 18.86 15.63 6.04
C ARG A 152 18.56 14.36 6.81
N GLU A 153 17.79 14.48 7.88
CA GLU A 153 17.32 13.37 8.72
C GLU A 153 16.10 12.67 8.13
N GLN A 154 15.40 13.33 7.20
CA GLN A 154 14.25 12.77 6.48
C GLN A 154 14.71 11.84 5.33
N TRP A 155 15.35 10.74 5.67
CA TRP A 155 15.87 9.76 4.70
C TRP A 155 14.80 9.27 3.70
N ALA A 156 13.54 9.23 4.14
CA ALA A 156 12.40 8.82 3.33
C ALA A 156 12.25 9.67 2.05
N LEU A 157 12.53 10.98 2.12
CA LEU A 157 12.42 11.88 0.96
C LEU A 157 13.37 11.49 -0.18
N THR A 158 14.59 11.06 0.18
CA THR A 158 15.54 10.53 -0.82
C THR A 158 15.09 9.17 -1.34
N ASN A 159 14.62 8.30 -0.45
CA ASN A 159 14.20 6.95 -0.79
C ASN A 159 13.03 6.94 -1.78
N ILE A 160 12.01 7.81 -1.58
CA ILE A 160 10.85 7.93 -2.48
C ILE A 160 11.08 8.90 -3.67
N GLN A 161 12.29 9.40 -3.87
CA GLN A 161 12.66 10.36 -4.92
C GLN A 161 11.83 11.67 -4.88
N ALA A 162 11.63 12.21 -3.68
CA ALA A 162 10.85 13.45 -3.50
C ALA A 162 11.56 14.69 -4.10
N PHE A 163 12.90 14.75 -4.00
CA PHE A 163 13.67 15.89 -4.50
C PHE A 163 13.54 16.02 -6.01
N GLU A 164 13.61 14.91 -6.73
CA GLU A 164 13.44 14.86 -8.18
C GLU A 164 11.98 15.18 -8.58
N ALA A 165 11.02 14.74 -7.79
CA ALA A 165 9.61 15.07 -8.00
C ALA A 165 9.35 16.58 -7.83
N TRP A 166 10.00 17.23 -6.85
CA TRP A 166 9.85 18.66 -6.61
C TRP A 166 10.42 19.55 -7.72
N ASP A 167 11.30 19.02 -8.56
CA ASP A 167 11.71 19.70 -9.78
C ASP A 167 10.59 19.79 -10.82
N ILE A 168 9.62 18.86 -10.78
CA ILE A 168 8.43 18.89 -11.63
C ILE A 168 7.30 19.68 -10.96
N THR A 169 6.97 19.31 -9.71
CA THR A 169 5.91 19.96 -8.94
C THR A 169 6.14 19.86 -7.44
N THR A 170 5.83 20.93 -6.72
CA THR A 170 5.81 20.95 -5.25
C THR A 170 4.40 20.84 -4.68
N GLY A 171 3.40 20.63 -5.53
CA GLY A 171 1.99 20.51 -5.15
C GLY A 171 1.21 21.81 -5.24
N ALA A 172 -0.09 21.68 -5.45
CA ALA A 172 -1.06 22.78 -5.41
C ALA A 172 -1.88 22.73 -4.11
N GLU A 173 -2.85 23.63 -3.94
CA GLU A 173 -3.77 23.66 -2.81
C GLU A 173 -4.78 22.50 -2.86
N ILE A 174 -4.29 21.26 -2.78
CA ILE A 174 -5.11 20.06 -2.62
C ILE A 174 -5.44 19.88 -1.16
N VAL A 175 -6.72 19.68 -0.84
CA VAL A 175 -7.17 19.41 0.52
C VAL A 175 -7.03 17.93 0.84
N VAL A 176 -6.19 17.63 1.84
CA VAL A 176 -6.03 16.30 2.42
C VAL A 176 -6.69 16.29 3.78
N ALA A 177 -7.73 15.50 3.96
CA ALA A 177 -8.31 15.28 5.28
C ALA A 177 -7.47 14.28 6.05
N VAL A 178 -7.11 14.61 7.28
CA VAL A 178 -6.44 13.73 8.24
C VAL A 178 -7.45 13.37 9.33
N ILE A 179 -7.97 12.15 9.26
CA ILE A 179 -8.91 11.60 10.24
C ILE A 179 -8.10 10.86 11.30
N ASP A 180 -7.93 11.51 12.46
CA ASP A 180 -6.95 11.10 13.45
C ASP A 180 -7.29 11.70 14.84
N THR A 181 -6.27 11.96 15.68
CA THR A 181 -6.40 12.59 17.01
C THR A 181 -6.66 14.10 16.99
N GLY A 182 -6.78 14.69 15.81
CA GLY A 182 -6.79 16.13 15.55
C GLY A 182 -5.45 16.60 14.96
N VAL A 183 -5.27 17.91 14.80
CA VAL A 183 -4.02 18.53 14.33
C VAL A 183 -3.76 19.81 15.10
N SER A 184 -2.53 20.01 15.60
CA SER A 184 -2.13 21.26 16.24
C SER A 184 -1.93 22.36 15.19
N SER A 185 -2.92 23.23 15.10
CA SER A 185 -2.91 24.38 14.20
C SER A 185 -1.87 25.45 14.59
N SER A 186 -1.43 25.41 15.84
CA SER A 186 -0.41 26.31 16.40
C SER A 186 1.02 25.84 16.17
N HIS A 187 1.24 24.60 15.67
CA HIS A 187 2.59 24.12 15.40
C HIS A 187 3.30 24.99 14.36
N PRO A 188 4.55 25.47 14.65
CA PRO A 188 5.22 26.45 13.78
C PRO A 188 5.33 26.02 12.30
N ASP A 189 5.51 24.71 12.07
CA ASP A 189 5.69 24.15 10.74
C ASP A 189 4.37 23.77 10.03
N LEU A 190 3.25 23.90 10.74
CA LEU A 190 1.90 23.71 10.18
C LEU A 190 1.11 25.03 10.13
N ALA A 191 1.72 26.13 10.54
CA ALA A 191 1.07 27.44 10.56
C ALA A 191 0.57 27.85 9.17
N GLY A 192 -0.73 28.14 9.06
CA GLY A 192 -1.38 28.48 7.79
C GLY A 192 -1.66 27.31 6.86
N LYS A 193 -1.30 26.07 7.22
CA LYS A 193 -1.60 24.84 6.45
C LYS A 193 -2.93 24.22 6.85
N VAL A 194 -3.28 24.34 8.14
CA VAL A 194 -4.43 23.70 8.75
C VAL A 194 -5.69 24.52 8.49
N LEU A 195 -6.69 23.89 7.91
CA LEU A 195 -8.03 24.44 7.71
C LEU A 195 -8.87 24.35 9.00
N PRO A 196 -10.00 25.07 9.12
CA PRO A 196 -10.97 24.81 10.16
C PRO A 196 -11.39 23.34 10.13
N GLY A 197 -11.28 22.66 11.27
CA GLY A 197 -11.49 21.23 11.38
C GLY A 197 -12.83 20.85 11.99
N TYR A 198 -13.00 19.54 12.20
CA TYR A 198 -14.21 18.94 12.77
C TYR A 198 -13.85 17.89 13.82
N ASP A 199 -14.49 17.93 14.97
CA ASP A 199 -14.44 16.88 15.98
C ASP A 199 -15.61 15.91 15.75
N ALA A 200 -15.32 14.77 15.15
CA ALA A 200 -16.30 13.74 14.84
C ALA A 200 -16.77 12.96 16.08
N ILE A 201 -16.08 13.08 17.22
CA ILE A 201 -16.49 12.46 18.48
C ILE A 201 -17.65 13.26 19.08
N THR A 202 -17.49 14.58 19.14
CA THR A 202 -18.44 15.47 19.82
C THR A 202 -19.40 16.19 18.88
N GLY A 203 -19.12 16.20 17.58
CA GLY A 203 -19.89 16.95 16.58
C GLY A 203 -19.58 18.45 16.58
N SER A 204 -18.43 18.88 17.10
CA SER A 204 -18.03 20.28 17.21
C SER A 204 -16.89 20.64 16.23
N ASP A 205 -16.49 21.91 16.21
CA ASP A 205 -15.38 22.45 15.42
C ASP A 205 -14.01 22.40 16.12
N ARG A 206 -13.90 21.66 17.23
CA ARG A 206 -12.69 21.58 18.05
C ARG A 206 -11.82 20.39 17.66
N SER A 207 -11.00 20.56 16.66
CA SER A 207 -10.11 19.51 16.13
C SER A 207 -8.67 19.61 16.62
N GLU A 208 -8.40 20.32 17.71
CA GLU A 208 -7.04 20.44 18.26
C GLU A 208 -6.50 19.09 18.74
N ASP A 209 -5.24 18.83 18.47
CA ASP A 209 -4.57 17.59 18.81
C ASP A 209 -3.88 17.68 20.18
N VAL A 210 -4.27 16.81 21.09
CA VAL A 210 -3.67 16.67 22.43
C VAL A 210 -2.86 15.39 22.60
N HIS A 211 -2.93 14.47 21.62
CA HIS A 211 -2.18 13.22 21.58
C HIS A 211 -0.87 13.35 20.78
N GLY A 212 -0.92 14.04 19.63
CA GLY A 212 0.22 14.31 18.76
C GLY A 212 0.31 13.46 17.51
N HIS A 213 -0.45 12.36 17.41
CA HIS A 213 -0.36 11.45 16.27
C HIS A 213 -0.85 12.10 14.96
N GLY A 214 -2.02 12.73 14.95
CA GLY A 214 -2.53 13.40 13.76
C GLY A 214 -1.68 14.61 13.33
N THR A 215 -1.04 15.30 14.28
CA THR A 215 -0.07 16.35 13.98
C THR A 215 1.17 15.78 13.29
N ALA A 216 1.67 14.64 13.77
CA ALA A 216 2.81 13.96 13.18
C ALA A 216 2.53 13.47 11.76
N VAL A 217 1.36 12.89 11.52
CA VAL A 217 0.87 12.48 10.19
C VAL A 217 0.77 13.69 9.25
N SER A 218 0.21 14.80 9.73
CA SER A 218 0.02 16.03 8.95
C SER A 218 1.34 16.68 8.52
N GLY A 219 2.38 16.58 9.36
CA GLY A 219 3.72 17.10 9.05
C GLY A 219 4.33 16.43 7.83
N LEU A 220 4.23 15.11 7.71
CA LEU A 220 4.73 14.37 6.54
C LEU A 220 4.00 14.76 5.25
N ILE A 221 2.70 15.07 5.34
CA ILE A 221 1.91 15.50 4.19
C ILE A 221 2.30 16.90 3.76
N ALA A 222 2.24 17.91 4.67
CA ALA A 222 2.16 19.29 4.28
C ALA A 222 2.87 20.29 5.22
N ALA A 223 3.90 19.88 5.97
CA ALA A 223 4.71 20.84 6.72
C ALA A 223 5.19 21.96 5.81
N ASN A 224 5.30 23.18 6.37
CA ASN A 224 5.81 24.34 5.66
C ASN A 224 7.25 24.08 5.22
N THR A 225 7.43 23.84 3.95
CA THR A 225 8.71 23.44 3.37
C THR A 225 9.48 24.65 2.83
N ASN A 226 10.80 24.63 2.92
CA ASN A 226 11.71 25.69 2.50
C ASN A 226 11.48 27.00 3.28
N ASN A 227 11.15 26.88 4.57
CA ASN A 227 10.89 28.00 5.48
C ASN A 227 12.02 28.26 6.49
N GLY A 228 13.11 27.45 6.43
CA GLY A 228 14.25 27.51 7.34
C GLY A 228 13.97 26.97 8.74
N LYS A 229 12.90 26.18 8.91
CA LYS A 229 12.48 25.57 10.18
C LYS A 229 12.12 24.12 9.97
N GLY A 230 12.28 23.30 11.00
CA GLY A 230 11.77 21.96 11.12
C GLY A 230 12.07 21.03 9.94
N ILE A 231 11.01 20.55 9.31
CA ILE A 231 11.00 19.48 8.32
C ILE A 231 10.39 19.92 6.98
N ALA A 232 10.58 19.12 5.95
CA ALA A 232 9.86 19.27 4.70
C ALA A 232 8.63 18.33 4.67
N GLY A 233 7.44 18.88 4.38
CA GLY A 233 6.28 18.10 3.97
C GLY A 233 6.40 17.71 2.49
N LEU A 234 5.88 16.52 2.12
CA LEU A 234 6.02 16.05 0.74
C LEU A 234 5.25 16.93 -0.26
N CYS A 235 4.06 17.39 0.10
CA CYS A 235 3.24 18.29 -0.71
C CYS A 235 3.27 19.72 -0.14
N TRP A 236 4.14 20.59 -0.69
CA TRP A 236 4.34 21.94 -0.17
C TRP A 236 3.09 22.82 -0.28
N GLY A 237 2.26 22.62 -1.31
CA GLY A 237 1.04 23.40 -1.56
C GLY A 237 -0.19 22.87 -0.83
N CYS A 238 -0.17 21.63 -0.34
CA CYS A 238 -1.34 20.99 0.27
C CYS A 238 -1.86 21.69 1.52
N ARG A 239 -3.17 21.52 1.77
CA ARG A 239 -3.88 22.01 2.96
C ARG A 239 -4.40 20.80 3.74
N ILE A 240 -4.33 20.88 5.04
CA ILE A 240 -4.81 19.84 5.96
C ILE A 240 -6.19 20.20 6.46
N LEU A 241 -7.18 19.32 6.26
CA LEU A 241 -8.47 19.36 6.92
C LEU A 241 -8.44 18.40 8.12
N PRO A 242 -8.30 18.91 9.34
CA PRO A 242 -8.22 18.05 10.51
C PRO A 242 -9.60 17.53 10.92
N ILE A 243 -9.71 16.22 11.02
CA ILE A 243 -10.91 15.52 11.51
C ILE A 243 -10.52 14.73 12.76
N LYS A 244 -10.95 15.19 13.91
CA LYS A 244 -10.70 14.48 15.16
C LYS A 244 -11.72 13.36 15.35
N ALA A 245 -11.29 12.13 15.09
CA ALA A 245 -12.09 10.91 15.32
C ALA A 245 -11.50 10.03 16.42
N LEU A 246 -10.25 10.30 16.84
CA LEU A 246 -9.59 9.60 17.94
C LEU A 246 -9.44 10.50 19.16
N SER A 247 -9.59 9.90 20.33
CA SER A 247 -9.47 10.56 21.65
C SER A 247 -8.01 10.93 21.97
N ALA A 248 -7.80 11.54 23.15
CA ALA A 248 -6.48 11.81 23.71
C ALA A 248 -5.66 10.54 24.01
N GLN A 249 -6.27 9.37 23.98
CA GLN A 249 -5.62 8.06 24.15
C GLN A 249 -5.33 7.38 22.80
N GLY A 250 -5.62 8.04 21.67
CA GLY A 250 -5.45 7.47 20.33
C GLY A 250 -6.50 6.42 19.97
N VAL A 251 -7.64 6.39 20.66
CA VAL A 251 -8.72 5.42 20.43
C VAL A 251 -9.98 6.13 19.94
N GLY A 252 -10.64 5.56 18.95
CA GLY A 252 -11.93 6.02 18.42
C GLY A 252 -12.85 4.85 18.12
N ASP A 253 -14.11 5.16 17.82
CA ASP A 253 -15.12 4.21 17.38
C ASP A 253 -15.48 4.40 15.90
N ASP A 254 -16.04 3.37 15.30
CA ASP A 254 -16.43 3.39 13.88
C ASP A 254 -17.46 4.47 13.56
N ALA A 255 -18.31 4.83 14.50
CA ALA A 255 -19.31 5.88 14.30
C ALA A 255 -18.65 7.27 14.18
N ALA A 256 -17.62 7.56 14.97
CA ALA A 256 -16.83 8.78 14.86
C ALA A 256 -16.01 8.80 13.56
N ILE A 257 -15.36 7.67 13.22
CA ILE A 257 -14.57 7.55 11.98
C ILE A 257 -15.47 7.70 10.75
N ALA A 258 -16.62 7.02 10.71
CA ALA A 258 -17.57 7.12 9.61
C ALA A 258 -18.15 8.53 9.46
N ARG A 259 -18.47 9.22 10.58
CA ARG A 259 -18.87 10.65 10.55
C ARG A 259 -17.76 11.51 10.00
N GLY A 260 -16.51 11.24 10.40
CA GLY A 260 -15.32 11.94 9.92
C GLY A 260 -15.12 11.80 8.43
N ILE A 261 -15.23 10.58 7.89
CA ILE A 261 -15.12 10.30 6.45
C ILE A 261 -16.18 11.06 5.66
N ARG A 262 -17.46 10.99 6.09
CA ARG A 262 -18.54 11.71 5.42
C ARG A 262 -18.33 13.21 5.49
N HIS A 263 -17.98 13.76 6.65
CA HIS A 263 -17.71 15.18 6.80
C HIS A 263 -16.55 15.65 5.91
N ALA A 264 -15.44 14.91 5.88
CA ALA A 264 -14.29 15.23 5.02
C ALA A 264 -14.67 15.25 3.54
N THR A 265 -15.48 14.27 3.11
CA THR A 265 -16.01 14.17 1.74
C THR A 265 -16.88 15.38 1.39
N ASP A 266 -17.84 15.72 2.26
CA ASP A 266 -18.78 16.82 2.06
C ASP A 266 -18.09 18.20 2.13
N ALA A 267 -17.00 18.31 2.90
CA ALA A 267 -16.15 19.51 2.99
C ALA A 267 -15.20 19.66 1.79
N GLY A 268 -15.23 18.75 0.81
CA GLY A 268 -14.48 18.84 -0.44
C GLY A 268 -13.02 18.38 -0.33
N ALA A 269 -12.69 17.54 0.65
CA ALA A 269 -11.40 16.87 0.66
C ALA A 269 -11.26 15.99 -0.59
N ARG A 270 -10.12 16.06 -1.26
CA ARG A 270 -9.84 15.21 -2.41
C ARG A 270 -9.19 13.88 -2.00
N ILE A 271 -8.54 13.90 -0.86
CA ILE A 271 -7.85 12.76 -0.26
C ILE A 271 -8.24 12.67 1.21
N ILE A 272 -8.49 11.47 1.68
CA ILE A 272 -8.67 11.14 3.10
C ILE A 272 -7.54 10.21 3.51
N ASN A 273 -6.75 10.60 4.50
CA ASN A 273 -5.73 9.76 5.11
C ASN A 273 -6.24 9.20 6.44
N LEU A 274 -6.19 7.87 6.57
CA LEU A 274 -6.59 7.09 7.73
C LEU A 274 -5.37 6.34 8.28
N SER A 275 -4.62 7.00 9.17
CA SER A 275 -3.49 6.39 9.88
C SER A 275 -3.96 5.62 11.12
N LEU A 276 -5.03 4.84 10.97
CA LEU A 276 -5.74 4.11 12.01
C LEU A 276 -6.31 2.81 11.43
N GLY A 277 -6.68 1.87 12.30
CA GLY A 277 -7.33 0.65 11.88
C GLY A 277 -7.80 -0.20 13.05
N GLY A 278 -8.57 -1.23 12.73
CA GLY A 278 -9.06 -2.24 13.64
C GLY A 278 -9.41 -3.52 12.90
N THR A 279 -9.52 -4.64 13.62
CA THR A 279 -9.74 -5.95 13.03
C THR A 279 -11.19 -6.24 12.66
N GLN A 280 -12.12 -5.35 13.04
CA GLN A 280 -13.54 -5.57 12.80
C GLN A 280 -13.98 -4.93 11.47
N ASP A 281 -14.54 -5.75 10.60
CA ASP A 281 -15.23 -5.29 9.41
C ASP A 281 -16.66 -4.88 9.78
N THR A 282 -16.90 -3.58 9.85
CA THR A 282 -18.23 -3.06 10.21
C THR A 282 -18.91 -2.39 9.03
N ARG A 283 -20.21 -2.62 8.89
CA ARG A 283 -20.99 -2.05 7.81
C ARG A 283 -20.99 -0.52 7.82
N VAL A 284 -21.02 0.11 8.99
CA VAL A 284 -21.04 1.57 9.11
C VAL A 284 -19.77 2.22 8.57
N LEU A 285 -18.60 1.60 8.81
CA LEU A 285 -17.33 2.07 8.31
C LEU A 285 -17.21 1.83 6.81
N ARG A 286 -17.60 0.65 6.34
CA ARG A 286 -17.63 0.28 4.92
C ARG A 286 -18.49 1.26 4.11
N GLU A 287 -19.75 1.51 4.52
CA GLU A 287 -20.64 2.45 3.85
C GLU A 287 -20.10 3.90 3.83
N ALA A 288 -19.30 4.29 4.83
CA ALA A 288 -18.67 5.61 4.82
C ALA A 288 -17.51 5.69 3.82
N VAL A 289 -16.72 4.62 3.69
CA VAL A 289 -15.65 4.51 2.68
C VAL A 289 -16.25 4.48 1.28
N GLU A 290 -17.27 3.68 1.03
CA GLU A 290 -18.02 3.64 -0.25
C GLU A 290 -18.57 5.02 -0.60
N TYR A 291 -19.14 5.73 0.38
CA TYR A 291 -19.64 7.10 0.20
C TYR A 291 -18.56 8.06 -0.31
N ALA A 292 -17.34 7.98 0.22
CA ALA A 292 -16.22 8.80 -0.22
C ALA A 292 -15.74 8.40 -1.62
N TYR A 293 -15.59 7.10 -1.85
CA TYR A 293 -15.17 6.52 -3.12
C TYR A 293 -16.11 6.91 -4.27
N ASP A 294 -17.43 6.76 -4.09
CA ASP A 294 -18.45 7.10 -5.09
C ASP A 294 -18.46 8.60 -5.45
N ARG A 295 -17.86 9.44 -4.60
CA ARG A 295 -17.70 10.88 -4.82
C ARG A 295 -16.33 11.29 -5.34
N GLY A 296 -15.52 10.29 -5.72
CA GLY A 296 -14.21 10.53 -6.30
C GLY A 296 -13.13 10.94 -5.30
N VAL A 297 -13.34 10.69 -4.00
CA VAL A 297 -12.35 10.94 -2.95
C VAL A 297 -11.47 9.71 -2.81
N LEU A 298 -10.15 9.91 -2.86
CA LEU A 298 -9.18 8.84 -2.61
C LEU A 298 -9.03 8.62 -1.10
N VAL A 299 -9.33 7.42 -0.65
CA VAL A 299 -9.09 6.99 0.74
C VAL A 299 -7.78 6.21 0.80
N VAL A 300 -6.85 6.65 1.64
CA VAL A 300 -5.54 6.01 1.86
C VAL A 300 -5.47 5.58 3.31
N ALA A 301 -5.12 4.32 3.58
CA ALA A 301 -5.06 3.82 4.94
C ALA A 301 -3.80 2.99 5.23
N ALA A 302 -3.36 3.06 6.48
CA ALA A 302 -2.27 2.25 7.01
C ALA A 302 -2.69 0.78 7.18
N SER A 303 -1.83 -0.17 6.80
CA SER A 303 -2.13 -1.61 6.85
C SER A 303 -2.25 -2.19 8.26
N GLY A 304 -1.68 -1.52 9.27
CA GLY A 304 -1.61 -1.99 10.65
C GLY A 304 -0.19 -2.35 11.09
N ASN A 305 -0.01 -2.56 12.41
CA ASN A 305 1.32 -2.75 13.02
C ASN A 305 1.42 -4.06 13.83
N GLU A 306 0.53 -5.01 13.58
CA GLU A 306 0.33 -6.21 14.38
C GLU A 306 0.88 -7.49 13.70
N ARG A 307 1.76 -7.36 12.68
CA ARG A 307 2.31 -8.52 11.94
C ARG A 307 2.87 -9.60 12.88
N GLN A 308 3.68 -9.19 13.86
CA GLN A 308 4.27 -10.12 14.84
C GLN A 308 3.26 -10.64 15.88
N GLN A 309 2.04 -10.11 15.88
CA GLN A 309 0.97 -10.42 16.82
C GLN A 309 -0.20 -11.15 16.13
N GLY A 310 0.08 -11.79 14.98
CA GLY A 310 -0.89 -12.57 14.23
C GLY A 310 -1.27 -12.01 12.86
N ASN A 311 -0.71 -10.87 12.46
CA ASN A 311 -0.92 -10.26 11.12
C ASN A 311 -2.41 -10.14 10.75
N ALA A 312 -3.23 -9.70 11.71
CA ALA A 312 -4.67 -9.60 11.49
C ALA A 312 -4.99 -8.58 10.39
N VAL A 313 -5.96 -8.89 9.55
CA VAL A 313 -6.47 -7.96 8.55
C VAL A 313 -7.08 -6.75 9.24
N ASN A 314 -6.68 -5.55 8.84
CA ASN A 314 -7.15 -4.29 9.42
C ASN A 314 -8.07 -3.51 8.47
N TYR A 315 -9.13 -2.99 9.01
CA TYR A 315 -10.07 -2.10 8.34
C TYR A 315 -9.90 -0.66 8.87
N PRO A 316 -9.99 0.36 7.99
CA PRO A 316 -10.53 0.29 6.62
C PRO A 316 -9.52 -0.12 5.53
N ALA A 317 -8.25 -0.37 5.82
CA ALA A 317 -7.23 -0.69 4.80
C ALA A 317 -7.64 -1.85 3.88
N ALA A 318 -8.32 -2.87 4.42
CA ALA A 318 -8.74 -4.04 3.66
C ALA A 318 -10.02 -3.87 2.82
N TYR A 319 -10.62 -2.68 2.80
CA TYR A 319 -11.74 -2.44 1.87
C TYR A 319 -11.23 -2.22 0.44
N PRO A 320 -11.86 -2.80 -0.58
CA PRO A 320 -11.43 -2.66 -1.98
C PRO A 320 -11.39 -1.23 -2.52
N GLN A 321 -12.08 -0.30 -1.85
CA GLN A 321 -12.13 1.12 -2.20
C GLN A 321 -11.02 1.95 -1.56
N VAL A 322 -10.14 1.32 -0.77
CA VAL A 322 -9.09 1.98 -0.01
C VAL A 322 -7.74 1.64 -0.61
N LEU A 323 -6.86 2.60 -0.74
CA LEU A 323 -5.46 2.39 -1.09
C LEU A 323 -4.68 2.01 0.19
N ALA A 324 -4.42 0.73 0.35
CA ALA A 324 -3.78 0.16 1.53
C ALA A 324 -2.26 0.29 1.47
N VAL A 325 -1.65 0.81 2.54
CA VAL A 325 -0.22 1.12 2.57
C VAL A 325 0.50 0.32 3.64
N SER A 326 1.43 -0.54 3.23
CA SER A 326 2.37 -1.24 4.12
C SER A 326 3.64 -0.42 4.37
N GLY A 327 4.45 -0.83 5.35
CA GLY A 327 5.57 -0.05 5.85
C GLY A 327 6.95 -0.62 5.55
N THR A 328 7.84 0.18 4.94
CA THR A 328 9.24 -0.20 4.67
C THR A 328 10.24 0.49 5.58
N SER A 329 11.41 -0.13 5.74
CA SER A 329 12.59 0.43 6.38
C SER A 329 13.43 1.26 5.39
N ASN A 330 14.50 1.89 5.89
CA ASN A 330 15.47 2.60 5.05
C ASN A 330 16.32 1.67 4.16
N ALA A 331 16.27 0.36 4.39
CA ALA A 331 16.90 -0.65 3.54
C ALA A 331 15.93 -1.25 2.51
N ASP A 332 14.77 -0.63 2.29
CA ASP A 332 13.70 -1.11 1.41
C ASP A 332 13.18 -2.52 1.78
N THR A 333 13.26 -2.91 3.04
CA THR A 333 12.65 -4.15 3.55
C THR A 333 11.35 -3.85 4.28
N ILE A 334 10.35 -4.74 4.15
CA ILE A 334 9.13 -4.63 4.96
C ILE A 334 9.49 -4.70 6.44
N THR A 335 8.91 -3.79 7.21
CA THR A 335 9.16 -3.75 8.66
C THR A 335 8.48 -4.89 9.37
N GLY A 336 9.15 -5.40 10.44
CA GLY A 336 8.63 -6.56 11.18
C GLY A 336 7.25 -6.35 11.81
N PHE A 337 6.81 -5.10 12.00
CA PHE A 337 5.49 -4.79 12.53
C PHE A 337 4.43 -4.61 11.45
N SER A 338 4.80 -4.27 10.20
CA SER A 338 3.83 -3.94 9.15
C SER A 338 2.96 -5.14 8.79
N ASN A 339 1.65 -5.00 8.91
CA ASN A 339 0.72 -6.00 8.43
C ASN A 339 0.85 -6.16 6.91
N THR A 340 0.59 -7.38 6.44
CA THR A 340 0.69 -7.82 5.05
C THR A 340 -0.58 -8.57 4.66
N GLY A 341 -0.77 -8.82 3.37
CA GLY A 341 -1.92 -9.59 2.87
C GLY A 341 -2.38 -9.14 1.49
N SER A 342 -3.39 -9.82 0.96
CA SER A 342 -3.91 -9.62 -0.39
C SER A 342 -4.52 -8.23 -0.65
N HIS A 343 -4.73 -7.46 0.41
CA HIS A 343 -5.29 -6.10 0.36
C HIS A 343 -4.22 -5.00 0.25
N ILE A 344 -2.93 -5.35 0.28
CA ILE A 344 -1.86 -4.34 0.20
C ILE A 344 -1.71 -3.86 -1.24
N ASP A 345 -1.83 -2.55 -1.45
CA ASP A 345 -1.68 -1.96 -2.78
C ASP A 345 -0.28 -1.42 -3.03
N ILE A 346 0.31 -0.80 -2.02
CA ILE A 346 1.61 -0.13 -2.14
C ILE A 346 2.32 -0.09 -0.79
N SER A 347 3.63 0.03 -0.79
CA SER A 347 4.42 0.23 0.43
C SER A 347 5.09 1.60 0.45
N ALA A 348 5.40 2.12 1.65
CA ALA A 348 6.12 3.38 1.82
C ALA A 348 6.97 3.37 3.10
N PRO A 349 7.95 4.28 3.24
CA PRO A 349 8.76 4.41 4.45
C PRO A 349 7.94 4.54 5.73
N SER A 350 8.34 3.82 6.80
CA SER A 350 7.56 3.72 8.04
C SER A 350 8.39 3.76 9.34
N VAL A 351 9.72 3.89 9.27
CA VAL A 351 10.61 3.80 10.43
C VAL A 351 11.49 5.04 10.56
N GLY A 352 11.56 5.61 11.76
CA GLY A 352 12.46 6.72 12.06
C GLY A 352 12.17 7.97 11.21
N LEU A 353 10.91 8.27 10.99
CA LEU A 353 10.48 9.32 10.09
C LEU A 353 10.36 10.66 10.82
N TRP A 354 11.35 11.52 10.63
CA TRP A 354 11.31 12.87 11.21
C TRP A 354 10.06 13.64 10.75
N THR A 355 9.27 14.05 11.75
CA THR A 355 8.01 14.77 11.55
C THR A 355 7.71 15.72 12.69
N THR A 356 6.61 16.49 12.56
CA THR A 356 6.10 17.42 13.58
C THR A 356 5.52 16.67 14.77
N LEU A 357 5.76 17.15 15.98
CA LEU A 357 5.21 16.59 17.23
C LEU A 357 4.54 17.69 18.07
N VAL A 358 3.67 17.31 18.99
CA VAL A 358 3.13 18.23 20.00
C VAL A 358 3.96 18.17 21.29
N GLY A 359 3.96 19.25 22.06
CA GLY A 359 4.67 19.37 23.35
C GLY A 359 6.06 20.00 23.24
N GLU A 360 6.94 19.73 24.23
CA GLU A 360 8.26 20.38 24.32
C GLU A 360 9.22 20.01 23.17
N ARG A 361 9.05 18.83 22.60
CA ARG A 361 9.76 18.40 21.41
C ARG A 361 8.88 18.60 20.20
N GLU A 362 9.13 19.65 19.45
CA GLU A 362 8.34 19.99 18.26
C GLU A 362 8.55 19.01 17.09
N TYR A 363 9.63 18.22 17.09
CA TYR A 363 10.00 17.28 16.02
C TYR A 363 10.60 15.98 16.57
N GLY A 364 10.42 14.88 15.85
CA GLY A 364 11.01 13.59 16.21
C GLY A 364 10.68 12.48 15.21
N PRO A 365 11.35 11.32 15.35
CA PRO A 365 11.27 10.20 14.41
C PRO A 365 10.40 9.04 14.93
N PRO A 366 9.06 9.09 14.85
CA PRO A 366 8.20 7.94 15.17
C PRO A 366 8.33 6.80 14.15
N ASN A 367 7.71 5.65 14.49
CA ASN A 367 7.61 4.46 13.65
C ASN A 367 6.15 4.03 13.53
N GLY A 368 5.80 3.35 12.43
CA GLY A 368 4.49 2.76 12.20
C GLY A 368 4.00 2.92 10.76
N THR A 369 3.16 2.02 10.30
CA THR A 369 2.45 2.16 9.00
C THR A 369 1.61 3.43 8.94
N SER A 370 1.22 3.96 10.10
CA SER A 370 0.58 5.28 10.25
C SER A 370 1.37 6.44 9.62
N PHE A 371 2.69 6.27 9.44
CA PHE A 371 3.56 7.27 8.82
C PHE A 371 3.92 6.93 7.38
N ALA A 372 3.58 5.74 6.90
CA ALA A 372 3.68 5.35 5.48
C ALA A 372 2.51 5.92 4.66
N SER A 373 1.28 5.77 5.13
CA SER A 373 0.07 6.24 4.44
C SER A 373 0.08 7.74 4.10
N PRO A 374 0.55 8.68 4.96
CA PRO A 374 0.61 10.09 4.62
C PRO A 374 1.57 10.42 3.47
N TYR A 375 2.66 9.66 3.26
CA TYR A 375 3.50 9.85 2.08
C TYR A 375 2.77 9.48 0.80
N VAL A 376 1.97 8.41 0.81
CA VAL A 376 1.14 8.00 -0.33
C VAL A 376 0.03 9.03 -0.59
N ALA A 377 -0.63 9.51 0.46
CA ALA A 377 -1.63 10.57 0.36
C ALA A 377 -1.05 11.88 -0.25
N ALA A 378 0.14 12.28 0.20
CA ALA A 378 0.81 13.45 -0.34
C ALA A 378 1.29 13.26 -1.79
N ALA A 379 1.77 12.06 -2.15
CA ALA A 379 2.14 11.72 -3.52
C ALA A 379 0.92 11.76 -4.47
N ALA A 380 -0.24 11.28 -4.02
CA ALA A 380 -1.49 11.42 -4.76
C ALA A 380 -1.83 12.90 -5.05
N ALA A 381 -1.62 13.78 -4.07
CA ALA A 381 -1.81 15.21 -4.27
C ALA A 381 -0.84 15.81 -5.30
N LEU A 382 0.42 15.35 -5.34
CA LEU A 382 1.38 15.78 -6.37
C LEU A 382 0.95 15.28 -7.77
N VAL A 383 0.47 14.04 -7.89
CA VAL A 383 -0.09 13.51 -9.14
C VAL A 383 -1.26 14.38 -9.62
N TRP A 384 -2.21 14.70 -8.75
CA TRP A 384 -3.33 15.57 -9.10
C TRP A 384 -2.94 17.02 -9.39
N THR A 385 -1.83 17.48 -8.87
CA THR A 385 -1.31 18.82 -9.25
C THR A 385 -0.86 18.84 -10.71
N VAL A 386 -0.25 17.75 -11.18
CA VAL A 386 0.19 17.60 -12.58
C VAL A 386 -0.98 17.29 -13.50
N ARG A 387 -1.92 16.46 -13.07
CA ARG A 387 -3.10 16.01 -13.83
C ARG A 387 -4.37 16.11 -13.00
N PRO A 388 -4.95 17.31 -12.91
CA PRO A 388 -6.14 17.56 -12.10
C PRO A 388 -7.41 16.86 -12.62
N ASP A 389 -7.40 16.41 -13.86
CA ASP A 389 -8.47 15.71 -14.56
C ASP A 389 -8.57 14.22 -14.25
N LEU A 390 -7.53 13.61 -13.67
CA LEU A 390 -7.53 12.19 -13.32
C LEU A 390 -8.57 11.87 -12.23
N SER A 391 -9.24 10.72 -12.37
CA SER A 391 -10.06 10.17 -11.30
C SER A 391 -9.20 9.64 -10.15
N HIS A 392 -9.82 9.35 -9.01
CA HIS A 392 -9.13 8.73 -7.88
C HIS A 392 -8.63 7.32 -8.23
N VAL A 393 -9.35 6.59 -9.09
CA VAL A 393 -8.92 5.28 -9.62
C VAL A 393 -7.67 5.42 -10.50
N ASP A 394 -7.65 6.42 -11.39
CA ASP A 394 -6.46 6.69 -12.21
C ASP A 394 -5.25 7.05 -11.36
N VAL A 395 -5.43 7.87 -10.30
CA VAL A 395 -4.33 8.23 -9.39
C VAL A 395 -3.83 7.01 -8.63
N THR A 396 -4.71 6.14 -8.14
CA THR A 396 -4.32 4.86 -7.55
C THR A 396 -3.47 4.05 -8.54
N CYS A 397 -3.92 3.91 -9.77
CA CYS A 397 -3.17 3.21 -10.80
C CYS A 397 -1.80 3.87 -11.09
N VAL A 398 -1.74 5.20 -11.19
CA VAL A 398 -0.46 5.91 -11.40
C VAL A 398 0.52 5.64 -10.28
N LEU A 399 0.09 5.69 -9.02
CA LEU A 399 0.93 5.43 -7.86
C LEU A 399 1.44 3.98 -7.86
N SER A 400 0.57 3.02 -8.07
CA SER A 400 0.90 1.59 -8.12
C SER A 400 1.82 1.25 -9.31
N ALA A 401 1.50 1.73 -10.52
CA ALA A 401 2.28 1.45 -11.73
C ALA A 401 3.67 2.13 -11.75
N SER A 402 3.86 3.16 -10.97
CA SER A 402 5.13 3.86 -10.84
C SER A 402 5.96 3.44 -9.63
N ALA A 403 5.45 2.57 -8.78
CA ALA A 403 6.16 2.07 -7.62
C ALA A 403 7.46 1.34 -8.02
N ASP A 404 8.44 1.35 -7.14
CA ASP A 404 9.66 0.56 -7.31
C ASP A 404 9.34 -0.87 -6.86
N ASP A 405 9.24 -1.78 -7.80
CA ASP A 405 8.98 -3.19 -7.55
C ASP A 405 10.03 -3.76 -6.57
N LYS A 406 9.56 -4.25 -5.44
CA LYS A 406 10.35 -4.82 -4.35
C LYS A 406 9.77 -6.16 -3.97
N GLY A 407 10.64 -7.05 -3.45
CA GLY A 407 10.22 -8.40 -3.16
C GLY A 407 10.17 -9.28 -4.41
N PRO A 408 9.24 -10.24 -4.50
CA PRO A 408 8.95 -10.99 -5.70
C PRO A 408 8.49 -10.07 -6.84
N PRO A 409 8.86 -10.36 -8.11
CA PRO A 409 8.47 -9.50 -9.24
C PRO A 409 6.96 -9.37 -9.40
N GLY A 410 6.48 -8.13 -9.58
CA GLY A 410 5.08 -7.80 -9.70
C GLY A 410 4.41 -7.55 -8.34
N TRP A 411 3.09 -7.71 -8.28
CA TRP A 411 2.37 -7.53 -7.03
C TRP A 411 2.65 -8.67 -6.04
N ASP A 412 2.87 -8.32 -4.77
CA ASP A 412 3.00 -9.27 -3.66
C ASP A 412 2.32 -8.77 -2.37
N GLU A 413 2.10 -9.67 -1.41
CA GLU A 413 1.37 -9.38 -0.16
C GLU A 413 2.13 -8.47 0.83
N GLU A 414 3.42 -8.25 0.64
CA GLU A 414 4.25 -7.43 1.52
C GLU A 414 4.35 -5.99 1.02
N TYR A 415 4.65 -5.81 -0.27
CA TYR A 415 4.91 -4.51 -0.88
C TYR A 415 3.74 -3.98 -1.73
N GLY A 416 2.72 -4.81 -2.00
CA GLY A 416 1.74 -4.52 -3.02
C GLY A 416 2.42 -4.45 -4.39
N TRP A 417 2.20 -3.38 -5.16
CA TRP A 417 2.89 -3.14 -6.43
C TRP A 417 4.34 -2.65 -6.26
N GLY A 418 4.81 -2.49 -5.02
CA GLY A 418 6.16 -2.06 -4.72
C GLY A 418 6.22 -0.86 -3.76
N ARG A 419 7.43 -0.30 -3.58
CA ARG A 419 7.64 0.87 -2.75
C ARG A 419 7.38 2.16 -3.53
N LEU A 420 6.64 3.10 -2.93
CA LEU A 420 6.30 4.41 -3.48
C LEU A 420 7.50 5.11 -4.12
N ASN A 421 7.34 5.56 -5.36
CA ASN A 421 8.30 6.41 -6.06
C ASN A 421 7.59 7.65 -6.60
N VAL A 422 7.75 8.76 -5.89
CA VAL A 422 7.02 10.01 -6.17
C VAL A 422 7.44 10.62 -7.51
N PHE A 423 8.72 10.56 -7.85
CA PHE A 423 9.22 11.11 -9.11
C PHE A 423 8.63 10.35 -10.31
N ARG A 424 8.67 9.02 -10.29
CA ARG A 424 8.06 8.21 -11.36
C ARG A 424 6.55 8.42 -11.43
N ALA A 425 5.88 8.61 -10.27
CA ALA A 425 4.44 8.88 -10.25
C ALA A 425 4.08 10.18 -10.96
N VAL A 426 4.78 11.28 -10.64
CA VAL A 426 4.51 12.57 -11.31
C VAL A 426 4.94 12.57 -12.77
N GLN A 427 5.98 11.83 -13.15
CA GLN A 427 6.36 11.63 -14.56
C GLN A 427 5.30 10.84 -15.34
N LEU A 428 4.87 9.70 -14.80
CA LEU A 428 3.83 8.87 -15.42
C LEU A 428 2.53 9.67 -15.58
N ALA A 429 2.16 10.47 -14.59
CA ALA A 429 0.98 11.32 -14.66
C ALA A 429 0.98 12.24 -15.87
N GLN A 430 2.13 12.82 -16.27
CA GLN A 430 2.21 13.72 -17.43
C GLN A 430 1.77 13.08 -18.75
N THR A 431 1.99 11.78 -18.90
CA THR A 431 1.73 11.03 -20.13
C THR A 431 0.63 9.98 -19.97
N TYR A 432 -0.01 9.93 -18.79
CA TYR A 432 -1.01 8.92 -18.48
C TYR A 432 -2.22 9.00 -19.40
N ASN A 433 -2.58 7.88 -20.01
CA ASN A 433 -3.71 7.71 -20.92
C ASN A 433 -4.49 6.41 -20.69
N GLY A 434 -4.33 5.79 -19.53
CA GLY A 434 -4.96 4.56 -19.09
C GLY A 434 -4.02 3.71 -18.24
N CYS A 435 -4.58 2.85 -17.38
CA CYS A 435 -3.81 2.06 -16.43
C CYS A 435 -2.90 1.06 -17.16
N PRO A 436 -1.56 1.14 -17.01
CA PRO A 436 -0.64 0.20 -17.63
C PRO A 436 -0.49 -1.10 -16.83
N LEU A 437 -0.97 -1.10 -15.57
CA LEU A 437 -1.01 -2.32 -14.80
C LEU A 437 -2.02 -3.23 -15.50
N GLN A 438 -1.57 -4.35 -15.99
CA GLN A 438 -2.47 -5.47 -16.10
C GLN A 438 -2.90 -5.75 -14.66
N GLU A 439 -4.22 -5.80 -14.42
CA GLU A 439 -4.69 -6.51 -13.24
C GLU A 439 -3.82 -7.74 -13.12
N PRO A 440 -3.21 -8.05 -11.93
CA PRO A 440 -2.37 -9.22 -11.77
C PRO A 440 -3.11 -10.31 -12.48
N ALA A 441 -2.48 -10.86 -13.56
CA ALA A 441 -3.19 -11.67 -14.56
C ALA A 441 -4.02 -12.63 -13.76
N PRO A 442 -5.36 -12.56 -13.86
CA PRO A 442 -6.23 -13.25 -12.93
C PRO A 442 -5.57 -14.58 -12.72
N VAL A 443 -5.09 -14.83 -11.51
CA VAL A 443 -4.17 -15.93 -11.15
C VAL A 443 -4.57 -17.05 -12.05
N PRO A 444 -3.73 -17.54 -13.02
CA PRO A 444 -4.12 -18.15 -14.28
C PRO A 444 -5.34 -18.95 -13.99
N GLU A 445 -6.44 -18.50 -14.55
CA GLU A 445 -7.81 -18.91 -14.19
C GLU A 445 -7.71 -20.38 -13.90
N GLN A 446 -7.69 -20.68 -12.61
CA GLN A 446 -7.50 -22.08 -12.16
C GLN A 446 -8.49 -22.81 -13.01
N PRO A 447 -8.09 -23.82 -13.74
CA PRO A 447 -8.86 -24.41 -14.81
C PRO A 447 -10.33 -24.30 -14.45
N PRO A 448 -11.14 -23.58 -15.25
CA PRO A 448 -12.32 -22.76 -14.97
C PRO A 448 -13.02 -23.27 -13.73
N ALA A 449 -13.06 -22.46 -12.68
CA ALA A 449 -13.47 -22.80 -11.31
C ALA A 449 -14.58 -23.81 -11.46
N ALA A 450 -14.34 -25.02 -11.02
CA ALA A 450 -15.06 -26.21 -11.44
C ALA A 450 -16.50 -25.81 -11.66
N GLN A 451 -16.97 -25.92 -12.87
CA GLN A 451 -18.30 -25.41 -13.30
C GLN A 451 -19.25 -25.53 -12.13
N PRO A 452 -20.00 -24.48 -11.74
CA PRO A 452 -20.87 -24.56 -10.57
C PRO A 452 -21.49 -25.93 -10.56
N PRO A 453 -21.27 -26.73 -9.51
CA PRO A 453 -21.42 -28.19 -9.56
C PRO A 453 -22.70 -28.51 -10.27
N ALA A 454 -22.63 -29.32 -11.32
CA ALA A 454 -23.75 -29.64 -12.17
C ALA A 454 -24.98 -29.85 -11.29
N ALA A 455 -26.01 -28.99 -11.43
CA ALA A 455 -27.22 -28.89 -10.64
C ALA A 455 -27.01 -29.36 -9.18
N GLN A 456 -26.83 -28.42 -8.23
CA GLN A 456 -26.63 -28.72 -6.80
C GLN A 456 -27.44 -29.94 -6.42
N PRO A 457 -26.85 -31.01 -5.84
CA PRO A 457 -27.63 -32.14 -5.41
C PRO A 457 -28.77 -31.63 -4.53
N ALA A 458 -29.95 -32.13 -4.71
CA ALA A 458 -31.14 -31.65 -3.99
C ALA A 458 -30.93 -31.71 -2.46
N ASN A 459 -29.97 -32.50 -2.00
CA ASN A 459 -29.44 -32.54 -0.63
C ASN A 459 -27.93 -32.84 -0.68
N PRO A 460 -27.02 -31.87 -0.36
CA PRO A 460 -25.59 -32.10 -0.35
C PRO A 460 -25.12 -33.10 0.73
N PHE A 461 -25.93 -33.39 1.71
CA PHE A 461 -25.69 -34.40 2.77
C PHE A 461 -26.22 -35.80 2.42
N ALA A 462 -26.81 -35.97 1.24
CA ALA A 462 -27.21 -37.29 0.80
C ALA A 462 -26.00 -38.12 0.33
N PRO A 463 -25.92 -39.42 0.69
CA PRO A 463 -24.88 -40.29 0.19
C PRO A 463 -24.79 -40.31 -1.32
N ILE A 464 -23.57 -40.32 -1.85
CA ILE A 464 -23.31 -40.45 -3.30
C ILE A 464 -22.96 -41.90 -3.66
N GLU A 465 -23.19 -42.26 -4.91
CA GLU A 465 -22.73 -43.53 -5.45
C GLU A 465 -21.21 -43.69 -5.33
N PRO A 466 -20.68 -44.87 -5.06
CA PRO A 466 -19.24 -45.08 -4.95
C PRO A 466 -18.48 -44.66 -6.21
N ILE A 467 -17.50 -43.83 -6.05
CA ILE A 467 -16.61 -43.35 -7.11
C ILE A 467 -15.15 -43.77 -6.84
N SER A 468 -14.38 -43.94 -7.90
CA SER A 468 -12.94 -44.26 -7.75
C SER A 468 -12.18 -43.07 -7.21
N SER A 469 -11.35 -43.30 -6.20
CA SER A 469 -10.38 -42.30 -5.75
C SER A 469 -9.32 -42.05 -6.83
N THR A 470 -8.94 -40.78 -7.01
CA THR A 470 -7.93 -40.29 -7.96
C THR A 470 -6.94 -39.41 -7.23
N PRO A 471 -5.84 -38.94 -7.85
CA PRO A 471 -4.96 -37.96 -7.22
C PRO A 471 -5.69 -36.69 -6.76
N ASP A 472 -6.76 -36.28 -7.43
CA ASP A 472 -7.53 -35.07 -7.11
C ASP A 472 -8.76 -35.30 -6.23
N GLN A 473 -9.14 -36.53 -5.96
CA GLN A 473 -10.37 -36.87 -5.25
C GLN A 473 -10.24 -38.16 -4.40
N ILE A 474 -10.77 -38.14 -3.17
CA ILE A 474 -10.88 -39.31 -2.30
C ILE A 474 -12.36 -39.55 -2.02
N TYR A 475 -12.81 -40.81 -2.17
CA TYR A 475 -14.13 -41.27 -1.73
C TYR A 475 -14.01 -42.02 -0.42
N PHE A 476 -14.89 -41.73 0.51
CA PHE A 476 -14.97 -42.39 1.84
C PHE A 476 -16.22 -43.26 1.93
N SER A 477 -16.02 -44.56 2.00
CA SER A 477 -17.10 -45.55 2.12
C SER A 477 -17.88 -45.43 3.43
N GLU A 478 -17.23 -44.91 4.47
CA GLU A 478 -17.76 -44.75 5.82
C GLU A 478 -18.91 -43.75 5.89
N THR A 479 -18.83 -42.71 5.11
CA THR A 479 -19.84 -41.65 5.04
C THR A 479 -20.52 -41.55 3.69
N GLN A 480 -20.00 -42.28 2.68
CA GLN A 480 -20.45 -42.24 1.29
C GLN A 480 -20.39 -40.83 0.66
N HIS A 481 -19.31 -40.09 1.03
CA HIS A 481 -19.01 -38.78 0.51
C HIS A 481 -17.60 -38.72 -0.04
N SER A 482 -17.34 -37.70 -0.85
CA SER A 482 -16.01 -37.46 -1.43
C SER A 482 -15.41 -36.13 -0.95
N VAL A 483 -14.08 -36.00 -1.05
CA VAL A 483 -13.37 -34.72 -0.93
C VAL A 483 -12.46 -34.57 -2.12
N ARG A 484 -12.38 -33.35 -2.71
CA ARG A 484 -11.63 -33.10 -3.94
C ARG A 484 -10.95 -31.74 -3.95
N GLY A 485 -10.07 -31.55 -4.95
CA GLY A 485 -9.44 -30.27 -5.26
C GLY A 485 -8.79 -29.59 -4.06
N GLY A 486 -9.08 -28.30 -3.86
CA GLY A 486 -8.51 -27.49 -2.78
C GLY A 486 -8.85 -28.01 -1.38
N PHE A 487 -10.07 -28.50 -1.16
CA PHE A 487 -10.47 -29.07 0.13
C PHE A 487 -9.75 -30.38 0.44
N LYS A 488 -9.49 -31.23 -0.58
CA LYS A 488 -8.68 -32.43 -0.40
C LYS A 488 -7.25 -32.07 -0.01
N THR A 489 -6.63 -31.13 -0.74
CA THR A 489 -5.25 -30.68 -0.48
C THR A 489 -5.14 -30.10 0.94
N TYR A 490 -6.10 -29.27 1.34
CA TYR A 490 -6.16 -28.70 2.68
C TYR A 490 -6.33 -29.78 3.76
N TRP A 491 -7.25 -30.71 3.56
CA TRP A 491 -7.51 -31.82 4.48
C TRP A 491 -6.26 -32.69 4.70
N GLU A 492 -5.57 -33.08 3.61
CA GLU A 492 -4.35 -33.89 3.67
C GLU A 492 -3.20 -33.13 4.37
N ARG A 493 -3.04 -31.86 4.06
CA ARG A 493 -1.93 -31.03 4.58
C ARG A 493 -2.05 -30.77 6.08
N HIS A 494 -3.25 -30.57 6.59
CA HIS A 494 -3.48 -30.08 7.94
C HIS A 494 -3.97 -31.12 8.94
N GLY A 495 -3.70 -32.40 8.70
CA GLY A 495 -3.88 -33.46 9.67
C GLY A 495 -5.01 -34.43 9.38
N GLY A 496 -5.76 -34.27 8.30
CA GLY A 496 -6.68 -35.25 7.77
C GLY A 496 -7.75 -35.74 8.74
N LEU A 497 -7.98 -37.05 8.72
CA LEU A 497 -9.03 -37.72 9.52
C LEU A 497 -8.95 -37.47 11.04
N PRO A 498 -7.77 -37.51 11.68
CA PRO A 498 -7.67 -37.22 13.12
C PRO A 498 -8.17 -35.85 13.54
N ILE A 499 -7.96 -34.82 12.70
CA ILE A 499 -8.34 -33.45 13.01
C ILE A 499 -9.76 -33.14 12.52
N PHE A 500 -10.04 -33.36 11.23
CA PHE A 500 -11.28 -32.88 10.61
C PHE A 500 -12.42 -33.91 10.63
N GLY A 501 -12.10 -35.19 10.74
CA GLY A 501 -13.06 -36.28 10.56
C GLY A 501 -13.31 -36.61 9.08
N TYR A 502 -14.29 -37.48 8.83
CA TYR A 502 -14.76 -37.80 7.49
C TYR A 502 -15.61 -36.67 6.90
N PRO A 503 -15.62 -36.46 5.55
CA PRO A 503 -16.61 -35.60 4.93
C PRO A 503 -18.02 -36.15 5.16
N ILE A 504 -18.96 -35.26 5.49
CA ILE A 504 -20.37 -35.59 5.73
C ILE A 504 -21.32 -34.90 4.76
N SER A 505 -20.74 -34.16 3.81
CA SER A 505 -21.45 -33.56 2.66
C SER A 505 -20.57 -33.58 1.42
N GLU A 506 -21.17 -33.36 0.25
CA GLU A 506 -20.47 -32.87 -0.93
C GLU A 506 -20.29 -31.35 -0.82
N GLU A 507 -19.50 -30.76 -1.76
CA GLU A 507 -19.36 -29.32 -1.88
C GLU A 507 -20.68 -28.69 -2.33
N PHE A 508 -21.06 -27.58 -1.69
CA PHE A 508 -22.23 -26.78 -2.09
C PHE A 508 -22.05 -25.30 -1.71
N VAL A 509 -22.90 -24.45 -2.24
CA VAL A 509 -22.88 -23.01 -1.91
C VAL A 509 -23.78 -22.77 -0.71
N GLU A 510 -23.23 -22.17 0.34
CA GLU A 510 -23.96 -21.76 1.55
C GLU A 510 -23.76 -20.25 1.78
N ARG A 511 -24.86 -19.58 2.14
CA ARG A 511 -24.80 -18.18 2.54
C ARG A 511 -24.31 -18.05 3.96
N ALA A 512 -23.18 -17.38 4.13
CA ALA A 512 -22.58 -17.13 5.43
C ALA A 512 -23.26 -15.96 6.17
N PRO A 513 -23.04 -15.82 7.50
CA PRO A 513 -23.59 -14.70 8.29
C PRO A 513 -23.14 -13.32 7.80
N ASP A 514 -22.02 -13.20 7.13
CA ASP A 514 -21.52 -11.98 6.49
C ASP A 514 -22.28 -11.57 5.22
N GLY A 515 -23.26 -12.41 4.82
CA GLY A 515 -24.12 -12.17 3.66
C GLY A 515 -23.49 -12.58 2.33
N ARG A 516 -22.31 -13.19 2.31
CA ARG A 516 -21.65 -13.73 1.12
C ARG A 516 -21.98 -15.20 0.92
N ASP A 517 -21.87 -15.65 -0.31
CA ASP A 517 -22.06 -17.05 -0.68
C ASP A 517 -20.68 -17.69 -0.84
N TYR A 518 -20.42 -18.77 -0.07
CA TYR A 518 -19.16 -19.52 -0.13
C TYR A 518 -19.42 -20.94 -0.60
N VAL A 519 -18.48 -21.51 -1.34
CA VAL A 519 -18.44 -22.95 -1.53
C VAL A 519 -17.96 -23.57 -0.25
N VAL A 520 -18.77 -24.47 0.34
CA VAL A 520 -18.47 -25.10 1.62
C VAL A 520 -18.51 -26.61 1.50
N GLN A 521 -17.80 -27.30 2.39
CA GLN A 521 -17.92 -28.74 2.63
C GLN A 521 -17.87 -29.03 4.12
N TYR A 522 -18.78 -29.84 4.59
CA TYR A 522 -18.85 -30.23 5.98
C TYR A 522 -18.09 -31.54 6.21
N PHE A 523 -17.26 -31.56 7.24
CA PHE A 523 -16.60 -32.71 7.82
C PHE A 523 -17.20 -32.96 9.22
N GLU A 524 -16.98 -34.11 9.84
CA GLU A 524 -17.60 -34.42 11.14
C GLU A 524 -17.39 -33.36 12.22
N ARG A 525 -16.21 -32.67 12.19
CA ARG A 525 -15.81 -31.70 13.22
C ARG A 525 -15.78 -30.26 12.73
N TYR A 526 -15.52 -30.05 11.44
CA TYR A 526 -15.29 -28.71 10.85
C TYR A 526 -16.08 -28.52 9.56
N ARG A 527 -16.38 -27.27 9.25
CA ARG A 527 -16.83 -26.83 7.95
C ARG A 527 -15.66 -26.12 7.24
N PHE A 528 -15.33 -26.56 6.05
CA PHE A 528 -14.39 -25.89 5.16
C PHE A 528 -15.15 -24.87 4.31
N GLU A 529 -14.54 -23.72 4.14
CA GLU A 529 -15.07 -22.61 3.34
C GLU A 529 -14.01 -22.24 2.31
N LEU A 530 -14.38 -22.18 1.03
CA LEU A 530 -13.49 -21.76 -0.03
C LEU A 530 -13.54 -20.23 -0.14
N HIS A 531 -12.40 -19.61 0.06
CA HIS A 531 -12.14 -18.18 -0.04
C HIS A 531 -11.18 -17.93 -1.21
N PRO A 532 -11.67 -17.94 -2.46
CA PRO A 532 -10.81 -17.78 -3.65
C PRO A 532 -10.12 -16.42 -3.69
N GLU A 533 -10.63 -15.45 -2.94
CA GLU A 533 -10.04 -14.12 -2.75
C GLU A 533 -8.75 -14.15 -1.92
N ASN A 534 -8.44 -15.26 -1.24
CA ASN A 534 -7.25 -15.41 -0.41
C ASN A 534 -6.21 -16.30 -1.09
N ALA A 535 -4.94 -15.92 -0.98
CA ALA A 535 -3.84 -16.78 -1.43
C ALA A 535 -3.72 -18.04 -0.57
N ALA A 536 -3.21 -19.14 -1.15
CA ALA A 536 -2.89 -20.33 -0.37
C ALA A 536 -1.79 -20.02 0.68
N PRO A 537 -1.87 -20.53 1.92
CA PRO A 537 -2.79 -21.58 2.39
C PRO A 537 -4.14 -21.07 2.94
N TYR A 538 -4.45 -19.79 2.83
CA TYR A 538 -5.63 -19.15 3.42
C TYR A 538 -6.88 -19.17 2.51
N ASN A 539 -6.75 -19.73 1.32
CA ASN A 539 -7.85 -19.92 0.37
C ASN A 539 -8.88 -20.96 0.80
N VAL A 540 -8.57 -21.74 1.83
CA VAL A 540 -9.53 -22.57 2.55
C VAL A 540 -9.49 -22.17 4.02
N GLN A 541 -10.64 -21.83 4.58
CA GLN A 541 -10.78 -21.44 5.98
C GLN A 541 -11.75 -22.37 6.71
N LEU A 542 -11.67 -22.32 8.04
CA LEU A 542 -12.56 -23.10 8.90
C LEU A 542 -13.69 -22.22 9.42
N GLY A 543 -14.91 -22.62 9.18
CA GLY A 543 -16.10 -21.92 9.67
C GLY A 543 -16.17 -21.85 11.19
N ARG A 544 -16.76 -20.79 11.73
CA ARG A 544 -16.93 -20.53 13.18
C ARG A 544 -18.06 -21.40 13.77
N LEU A 545 -17.88 -22.70 13.74
CA LEU A 545 -18.92 -23.65 14.15
C LEU A 545 -19.26 -23.59 15.65
N GLY A 546 -18.32 -23.18 16.51
CA GLY A 546 -18.59 -22.98 17.92
C GLY A 546 -19.70 -21.96 18.16
N ASP A 547 -19.57 -20.79 17.52
CA ASP A 547 -20.57 -19.72 17.60
C ASP A 547 -21.93 -20.17 17.05
N VAL A 548 -21.91 -20.71 15.81
CA VAL A 548 -23.12 -21.14 15.11
C VAL A 548 -23.88 -22.24 15.89
N THR A 549 -23.15 -23.16 16.50
CA THR A 549 -23.79 -24.25 17.29
C THR A 549 -24.42 -23.70 18.57
N LEU A 550 -23.76 -22.77 19.26
CA LEU A 550 -24.32 -22.10 20.43
C LEU A 550 -25.58 -21.31 20.08
N GLU A 551 -25.56 -20.53 18.99
CA GLU A 551 -26.74 -19.78 18.54
C GLU A 551 -27.94 -20.69 18.23
N LEU A 552 -27.72 -21.83 17.58
CA LEU A 552 -28.77 -22.81 17.33
C LEU A 552 -29.36 -23.41 18.61
N GLN A 553 -28.57 -23.51 19.68
CA GLN A 553 -29.03 -23.91 21.00
C GLN A 553 -29.73 -22.78 21.76
N GLY A 554 -29.87 -21.58 21.15
CA GLY A 554 -30.42 -20.38 21.79
C GLY A 554 -29.49 -19.81 22.86
N ARG A 555 -28.18 -20.08 22.76
CA ARG A 555 -27.14 -19.62 23.68
C ARG A 555 -26.26 -18.62 22.95
N SER A 556 -25.84 -17.58 23.68
CA SER A 556 -24.84 -16.64 23.17
C SER A 556 -23.57 -16.75 24.01
N TRP A 557 -22.42 -16.80 23.35
CA TRP A 557 -21.15 -16.84 24.08
C TRP A 557 -20.90 -15.53 24.87
N TRP A 558 -21.54 -14.43 24.52
CA TRP A 558 -21.52 -13.19 25.29
C TRP A 558 -22.14 -13.31 26.68
N ASP A 559 -23.00 -14.31 26.88
CA ASP A 559 -23.69 -14.58 28.14
C ASP A 559 -22.85 -15.41 29.11
N PHE A 560 -21.72 -15.96 28.65
CA PHE A 560 -20.82 -16.74 29.49
C PHE A 560 -20.01 -15.83 30.43
N THR A 561 -19.89 -16.26 31.69
CA THR A 561 -19.12 -15.51 32.69
C THR A 561 -17.65 -15.46 32.29
N ARG A 562 -17.12 -14.27 32.17
CA ARG A 562 -15.70 -14.04 31.84
C ARG A 562 -14.80 -14.52 32.97
N SER A 563 -13.65 -15.06 32.62
CA SER A 563 -12.62 -15.52 33.56
C SER A 563 -11.65 -14.40 33.88
N ALA A 564 -11.02 -14.44 35.05
CA ALA A 564 -9.84 -13.63 35.35
C ALA A 564 -8.56 -14.33 34.90
N PRO A 565 -7.48 -13.60 34.55
CA PRO A 565 -6.18 -14.18 34.30
C PRO A 565 -5.74 -15.07 35.47
N THR A 566 -5.34 -16.31 35.16
CA THR A 566 -4.99 -17.33 36.16
C THR A 566 -3.56 -17.81 35.90
N SER A 567 -2.76 -17.99 36.95
CA SER A 567 -1.40 -18.49 36.82
C SER A 567 -1.39 -19.90 36.24
N GLY A 568 -0.53 -20.16 35.25
CA GLY A 568 -0.43 -21.44 34.56
C GLY A 568 -1.48 -21.65 33.45
N CYS A 569 -2.30 -20.66 33.17
CA CYS A 569 -3.29 -20.68 32.08
C CYS A 569 -2.98 -19.57 31.06
N LEU A 570 -3.45 -19.74 29.84
CA LEU A 570 -3.41 -18.72 28.80
C LEU A 570 -4.70 -17.89 28.84
N PHE A 571 -4.59 -16.57 28.96
CA PHE A 571 -5.72 -15.66 28.99
C PHE A 571 -5.89 -14.95 27.63
N PHE A 572 -7.11 -14.93 27.11
CA PHE A 572 -7.48 -14.28 25.86
C PHE A 572 -8.30 -13.03 26.16
N GLU A 573 -7.66 -11.86 26.02
CA GLU A 573 -8.28 -10.57 26.36
C GLU A 573 -9.53 -10.27 25.54
N ALA A 574 -9.54 -10.62 24.24
CA ALA A 574 -10.64 -10.33 23.32
C ALA A 574 -11.95 -11.02 23.72
N THR A 575 -11.88 -12.26 24.19
CA THR A 575 -13.06 -13.00 24.64
C THR A 575 -13.26 -12.95 26.16
N GLY A 576 -12.20 -12.62 26.90
CA GLY A 576 -12.22 -12.58 28.37
C GLY A 576 -12.26 -13.96 28.99
N HIS A 577 -11.71 -14.99 28.33
CA HIS A 577 -11.68 -16.36 28.83
C HIS A 577 -10.26 -16.89 29.00
N THR A 578 -10.08 -17.79 29.96
CA THR A 578 -8.82 -18.50 30.24
C THR A 578 -8.87 -19.91 29.68
N LEU A 579 -7.73 -20.35 29.17
CA LEU A 579 -7.49 -21.71 28.73
C LEU A 579 -6.47 -22.36 29.66
N CYS A 580 -6.89 -23.40 30.37
CA CYS A 580 -6.09 -24.14 31.37
C CYS A 580 -5.97 -25.60 31.00
N GLU A 581 -5.10 -26.36 31.73
CA GLU A 581 -5.02 -27.82 31.61
C GLU A 581 -6.37 -28.48 31.95
N PRO A 582 -6.73 -29.58 31.24
CA PRO A 582 -5.96 -30.28 30.21
C PRO A 582 -6.12 -29.68 28.79
N PHE A 583 -7.01 -28.71 28.61
CA PHE A 583 -7.34 -28.14 27.30
C PHE A 583 -6.19 -27.29 26.72
N LEU A 584 -5.37 -26.65 27.59
CA LEU A 584 -4.21 -25.86 27.16
C LEU A 584 -3.16 -26.74 26.47
N ASP A 585 -2.84 -27.89 27.06
CA ASP A 585 -1.88 -28.84 26.48
C ASP A 585 -2.35 -29.35 25.12
N TYR A 586 -3.67 -29.68 25.02
CA TYR A 586 -4.26 -30.12 23.75
C TYR A 586 -4.19 -28.99 22.69
N TRP A 587 -4.54 -27.78 23.07
CA TRP A 587 -4.51 -26.61 22.19
C TRP A 587 -3.09 -26.31 21.66
N GLN A 588 -2.07 -26.40 22.53
CA GLN A 588 -0.68 -26.13 22.16
C GLN A 588 -0.04 -27.23 21.29
N ARG A 589 -0.54 -28.47 21.36
CA ARG A 589 -0.02 -29.59 20.58
C ARG A 589 -0.68 -29.73 19.21
N ASN A 590 -1.81 -29.11 19.00
CA ASN A 590 -2.60 -29.23 17.77
C ASN A 590 -2.79 -27.87 17.12
N GLY A 591 -2.75 -27.82 15.79
CA GLY A 591 -2.88 -26.62 14.96
C GLY A 591 -2.86 -26.99 13.48
N LEU A 592 -3.13 -26.02 12.63
CA LEU A 592 -2.89 -26.15 11.20
C LEU A 592 -1.38 -26.24 10.92
N GLU A 593 -1.01 -26.60 9.71
CA GLU A 593 0.40 -26.72 9.31
C GLU A 593 0.77 -25.56 8.38
N PHE A 594 1.53 -24.57 8.89
CA PHE A 594 1.90 -23.38 8.12
C PHE A 594 3.38 -23.32 7.78
N ASP A 595 4.26 -23.70 8.71
CA ASP A 595 5.68 -23.42 8.62
C ASP A 595 6.59 -24.65 8.41
N GLY A 596 6.04 -25.87 8.49
CA GLY A 596 6.79 -27.13 8.34
C GLY A 596 7.73 -27.42 9.52
N LEU A 597 7.62 -26.71 10.64
CA LEU A 597 8.46 -26.90 11.81
C LEU A 597 7.87 -27.92 12.79
N PRO A 598 8.69 -28.65 13.55
CA PRO A 598 8.21 -29.53 14.59
C PRO A 598 7.50 -28.76 15.72
N GLY A 599 6.29 -29.19 16.09
CA GLY A 599 5.45 -28.53 17.08
C GLY A 599 4.41 -27.63 16.43
N LYS A 600 3.60 -26.95 17.26
CA LYS A 600 2.59 -26.01 16.76
C LYS A 600 2.80 -24.63 17.34
N SER A 601 2.82 -23.63 16.48
CA SER A 601 2.88 -22.23 16.85
C SER A 601 1.53 -21.75 17.40
N PHE A 602 1.53 -20.65 18.13
CA PHE A 602 0.30 -19.99 18.59
C PHE A 602 -0.64 -19.67 17.42
N ALA A 603 -0.10 -19.22 16.29
CA ALA A 603 -0.89 -18.89 15.10
C ALA A 603 -1.57 -20.12 14.48
N GLU A 604 -0.89 -21.26 14.45
CA GLU A 604 -1.44 -22.51 13.92
C GLU A 604 -2.55 -23.08 14.79
N SER A 605 -2.40 -23.01 16.12
CA SER A 605 -3.45 -23.42 17.07
C SER A 605 -4.65 -22.46 17.00
N MET A 606 -4.41 -21.16 16.91
CA MET A 606 -5.45 -20.15 16.70
C MET A 606 -6.22 -20.36 15.39
N ALA A 607 -5.52 -20.68 14.32
CA ALA A 607 -6.17 -20.92 13.02
C ALA A 607 -7.06 -22.15 13.03
N LEU A 608 -6.69 -23.21 13.77
CA LEU A 608 -7.49 -24.43 13.89
C LEU A 608 -8.69 -24.24 14.81
N PHE A 609 -8.48 -23.70 16.01
CA PHE A 609 -9.50 -23.71 17.07
C PHE A 609 -10.20 -22.36 17.28
N GLY A 610 -9.54 -21.26 16.94
CA GLY A 610 -9.96 -19.94 17.38
C GLY A 610 -9.68 -19.69 18.85
N GLN A 611 -10.24 -18.58 19.37
CA GLN A 611 -10.17 -18.23 20.78
C GLN A 611 -11.19 -19.01 21.60
N PRO A 612 -10.93 -19.30 22.89
CA PRO A 612 -11.95 -19.81 23.78
C PRO A 612 -13.05 -18.75 23.98
N ILE A 613 -14.29 -19.16 23.82
CA ILE A 613 -15.50 -18.33 23.96
C ILE A 613 -16.32 -18.72 25.20
N SER A 614 -15.82 -19.65 25.99
CA SER A 614 -16.39 -19.99 27.32
C SER A 614 -15.28 -20.34 28.30
N GLY A 615 -15.61 -20.35 29.59
CA GLY A 615 -14.87 -21.16 30.58
C GLY A 615 -15.21 -22.63 30.48
N PRO A 616 -14.47 -23.52 31.19
CA PRO A 616 -14.82 -24.92 31.30
C PRO A 616 -16.19 -25.12 31.98
N MET A 617 -17.03 -25.98 31.44
CA MET A 617 -18.35 -26.31 32.00
C MET A 617 -18.70 -27.80 31.74
N VAL A 618 -19.62 -28.37 32.53
CA VAL A 618 -20.09 -29.74 32.31
C VAL A 618 -21.29 -29.71 31.39
N GLU A 619 -21.22 -30.45 30.28
CA GLU A 619 -22.32 -30.59 29.33
C GLU A 619 -22.57 -32.04 28.97
N GLU A 620 -23.79 -32.34 28.57
CA GLU A 620 -24.17 -33.64 27.98
C GLU A 620 -23.74 -33.61 26.49
N VAL A 621 -22.78 -34.46 26.13
CA VAL A 621 -22.24 -34.53 24.75
C VAL A 621 -22.87 -35.65 23.94
N GLU A 622 -23.36 -36.69 24.60
CA GLU A 622 -24.18 -37.77 24.06
C GLU A 622 -25.23 -38.14 25.11
N PRO A 623 -26.34 -38.76 24.75
CA PRO A 623 -27.37 -39.14 25.69
C PRO A 623 -26.82 -39.91 26.91
N GLY A 624 -26.88 -39.29 28.08
CA GLY A 624 -26.37 -39.82 29.35
C GLY A 624 -24.85 -39.67 29.57
N VAL A 625 -24.10 -39.06 28.66
CA VAL A 625 -22.66 -38.85 28.79
C VAL A 625 -22.37 -37.40 29.09
N TYR A 626 -21.90 -37.12 30.29
CA TYR A 626 -21.56 -35.79 30.78
C TYR A 626 -20.04 -35.66 30.91
N VAL A 627 -19.46 -34.62 30.24
CA VAL A 627 -18.01 -34.35 30.28
C VAL A 627 -17.78 -32.85 30.53
N THR A 628 -16.56 -32.50 30.96
CA THR A 628 -16.14 -31.11 30.99
C THR A 628 -15.84 -30.65 29.58
N VAL A 629 -16.47 -29.56 29.13
CA VAL A 629 -16.24 -28.98 27.82
C VAL A 629 -15.76 -27.53 27.94
N GLN A 630 -15.03 -27.07 26.91
CA GLN A 630 -14.74 -25.65 26.69
C GLN A 630 -15.00 -25.33 25.21
N TRP A 631 -15.77 -24.26 24.99
CA TRP A 631 -16.13 -23.83 23.65
C TRP A 631 -15.10 -22.84 23.11
N PHE A 632 -14.78 -23.01 21.84
CA PHE A 632 -13.93 -22.15 21.03
C PHE A 632 -14.71 -21.64 19.82
N GLU A 633 -14.23 -20.59 19.17
CA GLU A 633 -14.88 -20.04 17.96
C GLU A 633 -15.14 -21.11 16.89
N ARG A 634 -14.26 -22.11 16.74
CA ARG A 634 -14.34 -23.12 15.68
C ARG A 634 -14.49 -24.55 16.19
N ALA A 635 -14.34 -24.79 17.48
CA ALA A 635 -14.31 -26.14 18.07
C ALA A 635 -14.98 -26.19 19.45
N ARG A 636 -15.29 -27.39 19.92
CA ARG A 636 -15.60 -27.71 21.33
C ARG A 636 -14.60 -28.75 21.80
N PHE A 637 -13.86 -28.44 22.86
CA PHE A 637 -12.98 -29.38 23.52
C PHE A 637 -13.77 -30.13 24.59
N GLU A 638 -13.56 -31.45 24.69
CA GLU A 638 -14.26 -32.36 25.58
C GLU A 638 -13.26 -33.20 26.37
N ASP A 639 -13.23 -33.09 27.70
CA ASP A 639 -12.35 -33.87 28.56
C ASP A 639 -13.01 -35.21 28.89
N HIS A 640 -12.55 -36.28 28.25
CA HIS A 640 -12.99 -37.65 28.47
C HIS A 640 -12.14 -38.40 29.49
N GLY A 641 -11.46 -37.67 30.39
CA GLY A 641 -10.66 -38.25 31.48
C GLY A 641 -9.51 -39.13 30.97
N PRO A 642 -9.51 -40.44 31.23
CA PRO A 642 -8.43 -41.34 30.79
C PRO A 642 -8.20 -41.37 29.28
N ASN A 643 -9.21 -41.02 28.48
CA ASN A 643 -9.13 -40.98 27.03
C ASN A 643 -8.60 -39.64 26.50
N GLY A 644 -8.32 -38.69 27.41
CA GLY A 644 -7.79 -37.35 27.07
C GLY A 644 -8.84 -36.38 26.53
N VAL A 645 -8.36 -35.32 25.93
CA VAL A 645 -9.18 -34.27 25.29
C VAL A 645 -9.51 -34.70 23.87
N LEU A 646 -10.80 -34.65 23.52
CA LEU A 646 -11.31 -34.93 22.18
C LEU A 646 -12.00 -33.66 21.62
N LEU A 647 -12.17 -33.65 20.30
CA LEU A 647 -12.93 -32.60 19.61
C LEU A 647 -14.39 -33.04 19.44
N GLY A 648 -15.31 -32.19 19.84
CA GLY A 648 -16.74 -32.38 19.60
C GLY A 648 -17.08 -32.44 18.11
N LEU A 649 -18.10 -33.20 17.75
CA LEU A 649 -18.56 -33.43 16.39
C LEU A 649 -19.50 -32.29 15.91
N LEU A 650 -19.07 -31.05 16.02
CA LEU A 650 -19.93 -29.86 15.85
C LEU A 650 -20.65 -29.81 14.51
N SER A 651 -19.98 -30.16 13.40
CA SER A 651 -20.63 -30.22 12.10
C SER A 651 -21.74 -31.23 12.00
N ARG A 652 -21.54 -32.41 12.63
CA ARG A 652 -22.52 -33.48 12.69
C ARG A 652 -23.73 -33.06 13.52
N ASP A 653 -23.48 -32.46 14.69
CA ASP A 653 -24.52 -31.93 15.58
C ASP A 653 -25.35 -30.84 14.86
N LEU A 654 -24.68 -29.95 14.15
CA LEU A 654 -25.31 -28.91 13.34
C LEU A 654 -26.17 -29.49 12.21
N ALA A 655 -25.64 -30.45 11.45
CA ALA A 655 -26.37 -31.09 10.36
C ALA A 655 -27.64 -31.79 10.83
N GLN A 656 -27.58 -32.47 12.01
CA GLN A 656 -28.75 -33.05 12.64
C GLN A 656 -29.77 -32.02 13.11
N ALA A 657 -29.32 -30.94 13.77
CA ALA A 657 -30.19 -29.87 14.25
C ALA A 657 -30.94 -29.16 13.10
N ARG A 658 -30.31 -29.05 11.93
CA ARG A 658 -30.90 -28.48 10.71
C ARG A 658 -31.72 -29.49 9.88
N GLY A 659 -31.77 -30.74 10.26
CA GLY A 659 -32.48 -31.81 9.55
C GLY A 659 -31.86 -32.17 8.19
N TRP A 660 -30.57 -31.94 8.02
CA TRP A 660 -29.82 -32.26 6.81
C TRP A 660 -29.36 -33.72 6.75
N ARG A 661 -29.23 -34.35 7.93
CA ARG A 661 -28.78 -35.71 8.08
C ARG A 661 -29.65 -36.52 9.10
#